data_3888e3bc6265aa6bfcfd6ecc0c15ff10
#
_entry.id   3888e3bc6265aa6bfcfd6ecc0c15ff10
#
_cell.length_a   1.000
_cell.length_b   1.000
_cell.length_c   1.000
_cell.angle_alpha   90.00
_cell.angle_beta   90.00
_cell.angle_gamma   90.00
#
_symmetry.space_group_name_H-M   'P 1'
#
loop_
_entity.id
_entity.type
_entity.pdbx_description
1 polymer ?
#
loop_
_entity_poly.entity_id
_entity_poly.type
_entity_poly.pdbx_seq_one_letter_code
_entity_poly.pdbx_strand_id
1 'polypeptide(L)'
;MALSNTAQPINTSLRKIAVVVATAVAGMSAYTHAAETPKKEETITVTAAPAAQESAWGPAPTIAAKRTATATKTDTPIEKTPQSISVVTREEMDMKQPGTVKQALAYTPSVFATRGASTTYDVVSIRGFTTSSTVNTNQYLDGMKLQGDNYSEASMDPYFLERVELLRGPTSVLYGKSHPGGVVSMVSKRPTTEPLKEIQFKMGTDNLWQTGFDFSDAIDDDGVWSYRLNGLGRSENAQQEMVKSSRYAIAPAFSWRPDDKTDFTFLSNFQSDPDAGYYGWLPREGTVVPYYDANGKAHKLPTDFNEGEEDNKISRRQKMVGYSFSHQFDDTFTVRQNLRYTKINTLYRSVYGNGYIAPAQISRAYVRSDEDLNSFTVDTQLQSKFATGAVDHTLLTGVDYLRMRNDIDADYGTADPISMTKPAYGNPNVDVYYLYKVLNRQEQTGLYAQDQAEWDKWVLTMGGRYDFAKTSALTRTTGTTAEINDQAFTWRGGINYLFDNGITPYFSYSESFEPISGTTQGGKPFDPARGKQYEAGVKYVPKDLPVVVTAAVYQLTKNNNLTADPANPTSGFSVQGGEIRSRGFELEAKAAVSANVNVTASYSFTDAKYTHDTWYEGRRPAEVPRNMASLWADYTFHETALSGLTVGAGTRYIGNTVSYYSASSPKAYQSFNVAGYALADATVKYDLARFGLPGSSVGVNVNNIFDREYVSSCYSEYACYWGAGRQVVATATFRF
;
A
#
# COMPACT_ATOMS: atom_id res chain seq x y z
N MET A 1 44.77 -20.12 -24.87
CA MET A 1 43.98 -21.16 -25.59
C MET A 1 43.38 -22.10 -24.58
N ALA A 2 42.14 -22.37 -24.73
CA ALA A 2 41.18 -23.20 -23.99
C ALA A 2 40.21 -22.40 -23.14
N LEU A 3 39.07 -22.10 -23.75
CA LEU A 3 37.84 -21.65 -23.14
C LEU A 3 37.18 -22.85 -22.40
N SER A 4 37.09 -22.81 -21.09
CA SER A 4 36.30 -23.77 -20.34
C SER A 4 34.88 -23.22 -20.15
N ASN A 5 33.94 -23.78 -20.89
CA ASN A 5 32.51 -23.62 -20.66
C ASN A 5 32.12 -24.29 -19.33
N THR A 6 31.87 -23.52 -18.28
CA THR A 6 31.15 -24.00 -17.10
C THR A 6 29.71 -23.56 -17.21
N ALA A 7 28.86 -24.47 -17.73
CA ALA A 7 27.41 -24.35 -17.61
C ALA A 7 27.03 -24.53 -16.13
N GLN A 8 26.49 -23.48 -15.51
CA GLN A 8 25.87 -23.60 -14.18
C GLN A 8 24.62 -24.52 -14.25
N PRO A 9 24.38 -25.36 -13.26
CA PRO A 9 23.20 -26.22 -13.25
C PRO A 9 21.94 -25.38 -13.10
N ILE A 10 20.99 -25.56 -14.01
CA ILE A 10 19.64 -24.99 -13.93
C ILE A 10 19.00 -25.49 -12.64
N ASN A 11 18.63 -24.55 -11.80
CA ASN A 11 18.06 -24.74 -10.46
C ASN A 11 16.92 -25.77 -10.48
N THR A 12 16.99 -26.79 -9.63
CA THR A 12 16.04 -27.91 -9.57
C THR A 12 14.60 -27.49 -9.26
N SER A 13 14.40 -26.28 -8.73
CA SER A 13 13.06 -25.67 -8.48
C SER A 13 12.28 -25.39 -9.77
N LEU A 14 12.94 -24.91 -10.83
CA LEU A 14 12.29 -24.62 -12.11
C LEU A 14 11.79 -25.90 -12.82
N ARG A 15 12.50 -27.02 -12.66
CA ARG A 15 12.05 -28.33 -13.19
C ARG A 15 10.80 -28.85 -12.49
N LYS A 16 10.64 -28.62 -11.19
CA LYS A 16 9.45 -29.02 -10.44
C LYS A 16 8.21 -28.19 -10.83
N ILE A 17 8.38 -26.91 -11.07
CA ILE A 17 7.29 -25.99 -11.50
C ILE A 17 6.79 -26.40 -12.90
N ALA A 18 7.68 -26.67 -13.85
CA ALA A 18 7.31 -27.10 -15.20
C ALA A 18 6.57 -28.45 -15.22
N VAL A 19 6.93 -29.39 -14.33
CA VAL A 19 6.28 -30.69 -14.22
C VAL A 19 4.88 -30.60 -13.62
N VAL A 20 4.66 -29.72 -12.63
CA VAL A 20 3.34 -29.54 -11.99
C VAL A 20 2.36 -28.87 -12.94
N VAL A 21 2.78 -27.89 -13.73
CA VAL A 21 1.92 -27.27 -14.76
C VAL A 21 1.58 -28.30 -15.86
N ALA A 22 2.52 -29.12 -16.29
CA ALA A 22 2.28 -30.18 -17.28
C ALA A 22 1.36 -31.28 -16.74
N THR A 23 1.45 -31.63 -15.46
CA THR A 23 0.62 -32.68 -14.84
C THR A 23 -0.81 -32.21 -14.59
N ALA A 24 -1.03 -30.93 -14.27
CA ALA A 24 -2.36 -30.34 -14.15
C ALA A 24 -3.11 -30.32 -15.49
N VAL A 25 -2.41 -30.03 -16.59
CA VAL A 25 -2.97 -30.08 -17.95
C VAL A 25 -3.24 -31.53 -18.41
N ALA A 26 -2.39 -32.49 -18.07
CA ALA A 26 -2.56 -33.88 -18.43
C ALA A 26 -3.68 -34.60 -17.64
N GLY A 27 -3.95 -34.17 -16.39
CA GLY A 27 -5.02 -34.75 -15.56
C GLY A 27 -6.45 -34.39 -16.03
N MET A 28 -6.63 -33.33 -16.79
CA MET A 28 -7.93 -32.86 -17.29
C MET A 28 -8.36 -33.52 -18.61
N SER A 29 -7.49 -34.24 -19.32
CA SER A 29 -7.80 -34.90 -20.59
C SER A 29 -8.63 -36.19 -20.46
N ALA A 30 -8.95 -36.64 -19.26
CA ALA A 30 -9.60 -37.93 -19.01
C ALA A 30 -11.13 -37.87 -18.82
N TYR A 31 -11.77 -36.70 -18.93
CA TYR A 31 -13.21 -36.55 -18.63
C TYR A 31 -14.08 -36.02 -19.80
N THR A 32 -13.74 -36.27 -21.05
CA THR A 32 -14.62 -35.92 -22.17
C THR A 32 -14.82 -37.08 -23.11
N HIS A 33 -15.81 -37.94 -22.86
CA HIS A 33 -16.52 -38.68 -23.87
C HIS A 33 -17.93 -39.01 -23.36
N ALA A 34 -18.86 -38.09 -23.60
CA ALA A 34 -20.27 -38.41 -23.79
C ALA A 34 -20.72 -37.67 -25.04
N ALA A 35 -21.07 -38.41 -26.05
CA ALA A 35 -21.52 -37.90 -27.34
C ALA A 35 -22.93 -37.31 -27.20
N GLU A 36 -23.11 -36.01 -27.53
CA GLU A 36 -24.43 -35.40 -27.78
C GLU A 36 -24.62 -35.06 -29.27
N THR A 37 -25.83 -35.34 -29.70
CA THR A 37 -26.38 -35.12 -31.06
C THR A 37 -26.43 -33.62 -31.43
N PRO A 38 -26.30 -33.25 -32.71
CA PRO A 38 -26.24 -31.85 -33.14
C PRO A 38 -27.59 -31.19 -33.00
N LYS A 39 -27.68 -30.15 -32.16
CA LYS A 39 -28.79 -29.18 -32.11
C LYS A 39 -28.54 -28.08 -33.13
N LYS A 40 -29.65 -27.67 -33.80
CA LYS A 40 -29.77 -26.54 -34.72
C LYS A 40 -29.09 -25.28 -34.20
N GLU A 41 -28.34 -24.60 -35.05
CA GLU A 41 -27.83 -23.24 -34.81
C GLU A 41 -29.01 -22.26 -34.58
N GLU A 42 -29.22 -21.86 -33.36
CA GLU A 42 -29.96 -20.63 -33.07
C GLU A 42 -28.95 -19.48 -33.04
N THR A 43 -29.14 -18.52 -33.93
CA THR A 43 -28.37 -17.28 -33.92
C THR A 43 -28.71 -16.50 -32.66
N ILE A 44 -27.88 -16.61 -31.62
CA ILE A 44 -28.01 -15.78 -30.42
C ILE A 44 -27.56 -14.38 -30.81
N THR A 45 -28.53 -13.49 -31.03
CA THR A 45 -28.25 -12.06 -31.13
C THR A 45 -27.93 -11.60 -29.70
N VAL A 46 -26.63 -11.51 -29.36
CA VAL A 46 -26.19 -10.90 -28.13
C VAL A 46 -26.50 -9.41 -28.22
N THR A 47 -27.64 -9.01 -27.72
CA THR A 47 -27.91 -7.61 -27.40
C THR A 47 -27.02 -7.32 -26.21
N ALA A 48 -25.90 -6.63 -26.42
CA ALA A 48 -25.05 -6.18 -25.33
C ALA A 48 -25.95 -5.36 -24.37
N ALA A 49 -26.10 -5.85 -23.14
CA ALA A 49 -26.69 -5.06 -22.07
C ALA A 49 -25.90 -3.73 -21.99
N PRO A 50 -26.54 -2.57 -21.71
CA PRO A 50 -25.83 -1.33 -21.56
C PRO A 50 -24.69 -1.56 -20.54
N ALA A 51 -23.45 -1.25 -20.96
CA ALA A 51 -22.29 -1.44 -20.11
C ALA A 51 -22.58 -0.75 -18.77
N ALA A 52 -22.55 -1.51 -17.67
CA ALA A 52 -22.80 -0.97 -16.35
C ALA A 52 -21.87 0.23 -16.12
N GLN A 53 -22.44 1.36 -15.70
CA GLN A 53 -21.66 2.57 -15.46
C GLN A 53 -20.61 2.29 -14.39
N GLU A 54 -19.33 2.62 -14.65
CA GLU A 54 -18.25 2.46 -13.68
C GLU A 54 -18.64 3.12 -12.34
N SER A 55 -18.43 2.42 -11.24
CA SER A 55 -18.60 2.91 -9.88
C SER A 55 -17.25 3.04 -9.18
N ALA A 56 -17.09 4.08 -8.38
CA ALA A 56 -15.90 4.29 -7.56
C ALA A 56 -15.66 3.19 -6.50
N TRP A 57 -16.69 2.42 -6.17
CA TRP A 57 -16.64 1.33 -5.18
C TRP A 57 -16.68 -0.07 -5.80
N GLY A 58 -16.75 -0.16 -7.11
CA GLY A 58 -16.84 -1.40 -7.87
C GLY A 58 -15.64 -1.63 -8.78
N PRO A 59 -15.72 -2.68 -9.62
CA PRO A 59 -14.71 -2.95 -10.63
C PRO A 59 -14.63 -1.83 -11.67
N ALA A 60 -13.41 -1.55 -12.13
CA ALA A 60 -13.20 -0.70 -13.28
C ALA A 60 -13.25 -1.56 -14.55
N PRO A 61 -13.84 -1.06 -15.66
CA PRO A 61 -13.98 -1.83 -16.89
C PRO A 61 -12.65 -2.10 -17.60
N THR A 62 -11.61 -1.33 -17.30
CA THR A 62 -10.25 -1.44 -17.86
C THR A 62 -9.20 -1.00 -16.84
N ILE A 63 -7.92 -1.10 -17.19
CA ILE A 63 -6.82 -0.56 -16.36
C ILE A 63 -6.91 0.96 -16.16
N ALA A 64 -7.64 1.68 -17.01
CA ALA A 64 -7.81 3.13 -16.97
C ALA A 64 -9.14 3.50 -16.27
N ALA A 65 -9.19 3.33 -14.96
CA ALA A 65 -10.36 3.73 -14.15
C ALA A 65 -10.63 5.23 -14.29
N LYS A 66 -11.88 5.61 -14.54
CA LYS A 66 -12.30 7.01 -14.74
C LYS A 66 -13.03 7.61 -13.54
N ARG A 67 -13.33 6.84 -12.49
CA ARG A 67 -14.06 7.28 -11.31
C ARG A 67 -13.33 6.92 -10.02
N THR A 68 -13.51 7.76 -9.01
CA THR A 68 -12.94 7.58 -7.66
C THR A 68 -13.85 8.19 -6.60
N ALA A 69 -13.86 7.60 -5.41
CA ALA A 69 -14.45 8.20 -4.21
C ALA A 69 -13.39 8.75 -3.25
N THR A 70 -12.10 8.40 -3.43
CA THR A 70 -11.04 8.76 -2.49
C THR A 70 -10.77 10.26 -2.46
N ALA A 71 -10.93 10.96 -3.60
CA ALA A 71 -10.65 12.40 -3.66
C ALA A 71 -11.78 13.28 -3.11
N THR A 72 -13.01 12.77 -2.98
CA THR A 72 -14.20 13.59 -2.67
C THR A 72 -15.16 12.94 -1.67
N LYS A 73 -14.97 11.68 -1.32
CA LYS A 73 -15.93 10.81 -0.59
C LYS A 73 -17.27 10.64 -1.32
N THR A 74 -17.35 11.08 -2.58
CA THR A 74 -18.49 10.87 -3.48
C THR A 74 -18.03 10.14 -4.74
N ASP A 75 -18.91 9.45 -5.43
CA ASP A 75 -18.59 8.83 -6.72
C ASP A 75 -18.38 9.92 -7.76
N THR A 76 -17.13 10.27 -8.04
CA THR A 76 -16.75 11.43 -8.83
C THR A 76 -15.86 11.01 -10.00
N PRO A 77 -16.12 11.54 -11.23
CA PRO A 77 -15.18 11.39 -12.33
C PRO A 77 -13.81 11.97 -12.01
N ILE A 78 -12.74 11.25 -12.38
CA ILE A 78 -11.35 11.65 -12.05
C ILE A 78 -11.02 13.04 -12.61
N GLU A 79 -11.52 13.40 -13.79
CA GLU A 79 -11.31 14.70 -14.41
C GLU A 79 -11.92 15.87 -13.61
N LYS A 80 -12.97 15.60 -12.81
CA LYS A 80 -13.59 16.62 -11.94
C LYS A 80 -12.89 16.78 -10.58
N THR A 81 -11.84 15.99 -10.30
CA THR A 81 -11.11 16.10 -9.04
C THR A 81 -9.88 17.01 -9.19
N PRO A 82 -9.72 18.08 -8.40
CA PRO A 82 -8.58 19.00 -8.53
C PRO A 82 -7.35 18.51 -7.74
N GLN A 83 -7.00 17.25 -7.85
CA GLN A 83 -5.88 16.63 -7.14
C GLN A 83 -5.38 15.40 -7.89
N SER A 84 -4.08 15.11 -7.77
CA SER A 84 -3.47 13.92 -8.36
C SER A 84 -3.95 12.66 -7.67
N ILE A 85 -4.53 11.74 -8.43
CA ILE A 85 -4.98 10.44 -7.97
C ILE A 85 -4.56 9.36 -8.95
N SER A 86 -4.13 8.21 -8.42
CA SER A 86 -3.87 6.98 -9.19
C SER A 86 -4.82 5.90 -8.73
N VAL A 87 -5.28 5.08 -9.66
CA VAL A 87 -6.10 3.89 -9.38
C VAL A 87 -5.42 2.67 -9.96
N VAL A 88 -5.05 1.71 -9.12
CA VAL A 88 -4.60 0.38 -9.53
C VAL A 88 -5.82 -0.53 -9.50
N THR A 89 -6.26 -0.99 -10.66
CA THR A 89 -7.49 -1.77 -10.83
C THR A 89 -7.28 -3.25 -10.54
N ARG A 90 -8.37 -4.01 -10.40
CA ARG A 90 -8.31 -5.47 -10.28
C ARG A 90 -7.59 -6.10 -11.46
N GLU A 91 -7.86 -5.64 -12.68
CA GLU A 91 -7.20 -6.12 -13.90
C GLU A 91 -5.67 -5.97 -13.84
N GLU A 92 -5.16 -4.80 -13.39
CA GLU A 92 -3.72 -4.61 -13.20
C GLU A 92 -3.14 -5.54 -12.12
N MET A 93 -3.87 -5.73 -11.02
CA MET A 93 -3.44 -6.64 -9.95
C MET A 93 -3.46 -8.10 -10.42
N ASP A 94 -4.43 -8.51 -11.24
CA ASP A 94 -4.51 -9.85 -11.81
C ASP A 94 -3.43 -10.10 -12.87
N MET A 95 -2.96 -9.06 -13.55
CA MET A 95 -1.85 -9.16 -14.49
C MET A 95 -0.49 -9.25 -13.79
N LYS A 96 -0.27 -8.41 -12.77
CA LYS A 96 1.03 -8.26 -12.10
C LYS A 96 1.19 -9.17 -10.86
N GLN A 97 0.09 -9.73 -10.33
CA GLN A 97 0.04 -10.67 -9.20
C GLN A 97 0.80 -10.16 -7.94
N PRO A 98 0.55 -8.92 -7.43
CA PRO A 98 1.22 -8.42 -6.26
C PRO A 98 0.85 -9.23 -5.01
N GLY A 99 1.82 -9.50 -4.14
CA GLY A 99 1.61 -10.16 -2.84
C GLY A 99 1.30 -9.18 -1.70
N THR A 100 1.57 -7.87 -1.89
CA THR A 100 1.35 -6.81 -0.89
C THR A 100 0.82 -5.54 -1.53
N VAL A 101 0.23 -4.64 -0.73
CA VAL A 101 -0.29 -3.35 -1.23
C VAL A 101 0.82 -2.46 -1.78
N LYS A 102 2.01 -2.44 -1.15
CA LYS A 102 3.17 -1.69 -1.68
C LYS A 102 3.63 -2.22 -3.03
N GLN A 103 3.53 -3.54 -3.28
CA GLN A 103 3.83 -4.11 -4.60
C GLN A 103 2.78 -3.74 -5.64
N ALA A 104 1.50 -3.66 -5.27
CA ALA A 104 0.44 -3.18 -6.17
C ALA A 104 0.74 -1.75 -6.67
N LEU A 105 1.31 -0.90 -5.82
CA LEU A 105 1.67 0.48 -6.14
C LEU A 105 3.03 0.65 -6.84
N ALA A 106 3.76 -0.43 -7.15
CA ALA A 106 5.15 -0.37 -7.63
C ALA A 106 5.35 0.36 -8.98
N TYR A 107 4.29 0.52 -9.78
CA TYR A 107 4.29 1.24 -11.06
C TYR A 107 3.63 2.63 -10.97
N THR A 108 3.31 3.11 -9.75
CA THR A 108 2.65 4.39 -9.49
C THR A 108 3.70 5.49 -9.22
N PRO A 109 3.55 6.71 -9.78
CA PRO A 109 4.54 7.78 -9.60
C PRO A 109 4.58 8.28 -8.14
N SER A 110 5.76 8.73 -7.71
CA SER A 110 6.04 9.29 -6.38
C SER A 110 5.78 8.35 -5.20
N VAL A 111 5.70 7.04 -5.45
CA VAL A 111 5.57 6.01 -4.40
C VAL A 111 6.86 5.23 -4.31
N PHE A 112 7.50 5.28 -3.16
CA PHE A 112 8.71 4.53 -2.89
C PHE A 112 8.50 3.56 -1.72
N ALA A 113 8.64 2.25 -1.98
CA ALA A 113 8.59 1.22 -0.95
C ALA A 113 9.94 1.15 -0.23
N THR A 114 10.01 1.63 1.01
CA THR A 114 11.27 1.84 1.72
C THR A 114 11.90 0.52 2.18
N ARG A 115 11.20 -0.46 2.60
CA ARG A 115 11.75 -1.67 3.25
C ARG A 115 11.79 -2.89 2.33
N GLY A 116 12.30 -2.71 1.13
CA GLY A 116 12.68 -3.76 0.16
C GLY A 116 11.93 -5.10 0.26
N ALA A 117 12.66 -6.11 0.67
CA ALA A 117 12.17 -7.49 0.78
C ALA A 117 11.23 -7.76 1.98
N SER A 118 11.06 -6.82 2.93
CA SER A 118 10.15 -7.03 4.08
C SER A 118 8.71 -7.17 3.62
N THR A 119 7.98 -8.16 4.13
CA THR A 119 6.56 -8.40 3.87
C THR A 119 5.66 -8.07 5.06
N THR A 120 6.24 -7.73 6.21
CA THR A 120 5.51 -7.54 7.48
C THR A 120 4.62 -6.29 7.46
N TYR A 121 5.12 -5.18 6.89
CA TYR A 121 4.44 -3.90 6.85
C TYR A 121 4.50 -3.27 5.45
N ASP A 122 3.40 -2.65 5.02
CA ASP A 122 3.28 -1.93 3.75
C ASP A 122 3.69 -0.46 3.91
N VAL A 123 4.97 -0.21 4.22
CA VAL A 123 5.51 1.14 4.39
C VAL A 123 5.86 1.75 3.04
N VAL A 124 5.26 2.89 2.74
CA VAL A 124 5.54 3.66 1.52
C VAL A 124 5.85 5.12 1.84
N SER A 125 6.79 5.68 1.08
CA SER A 125 7.05 7.12 1.02
C SER A 125 6.27 7.71 -0.15
N ILE A 126 5.58 8.82 0.07
CA ILE A 126 4.82 9.52 -0.95
C ILE A 126 5.32 10.96 -1.03
N ARG A 127 5.75 11.42 -2.22
CA ARG A 127 6.31 12.77 -2.45
C ARG A 127 7.47 13.13 -1.51
N GLY A 128 8.26 12.12 -1.08
CA GLY A 128 9.40 12.30 -0.16
C GLY A 128 9.02 12.38 1.33
N PHE A 129 7.78 12.11 1.67
CA PHE A 129 7.33 11.94 3.05
C PHE A 129 7.07 10.48 3.35
N THR A 130 7.86 9.92 4.26
CA THR A 130 7.76 8.52 4.67
C THR A 130 6.90 8.41 5.93
N THR A 131 5.97 7.46 5.94
CA THR A 131 5.27 7.09 7.17
C THR A 131 6.20 6.23 8.03
N SER A 132 6.23 6.49 9.33
CA SER A 132 6.86 5.56 10.26
C SER A 132 6.05 4.27 10.31
N SER A 133 6.72 3.12 10.29
CA SER A 133 6.05 1.81 10.38
C SER A 133 5.29 1.58 11.66
N THR A 134 5.52 2.39 12.68
CA THR A 134 5.05 2.06 14.02
C THR A 134 3.98 3.01 14.57
N VAL A 135 3.58 4.06 13.87
CA VAL A 135 2.68 5.06 14.47
C VAL A 135 1.63 5.66 13.54
N ASN A 136 1.87 5.73 12.23
CA ASN A 136 0.97 6.44 11.32
C ASN A 136 0.84 5.73 9.97
N THR A 137 -0.10 4.82 9.88
CA THR A 137 -0.48 4.30 8.57
C THR A 137 -1.29 5.36 7.83
N ASN A 138 -0.94 5.58 6.55
CA ASN A 138 -1.75 6.37 5.63
C ASN A 138 -2.70 5.47 4.84
N GLN A 139 -3.07 4.33 5.42
CA GLN A 139 -3.89 3.33 4.77
C GLN A 139 -5.34 3.47 5.19
N TYR A 140 -6.21 3.41 4.20
CA TYR A 140 -7.65 3.45 4.35
C TYR A 140 -8.27 2.25 3.65
N LEU A 141 -9.33 1.72 4.19
CA LEU A 141 -10.13 0.66 3.60
C LEU A 141 -11.59 1.10 3.58
N ASP A 142 -12.22 1.09 2.40
CA ASP A 142 -13.61 1.52 2.19
C ASP A 142 -13.90 2.92 2.77
N GLY A 143 -12.96 3.87 2.56
CA GLY A 143 -13.08 5.25 3.02
C GLY A 143 -12.76 5.51 4.50
N MET A 144 -12.48 4.46 5.29
CA MET A 144 -12.17 4.57 6.72
C MET A 144 -10.72 4.24 7.02
N LYS A 145 -10.08 5.00 7.91
CA LYS A 145 -8.69 4.81 8.29
C LYS A 145 -8.48 3.44 8.94
N LEU A 146 -7.45 2.73 8.50
CA LEU A 146 -6.90 1.58 9.21
C LEU A 146 -5.98 2.09 10.31
N GLN A 147 -6.38 1.83 11.55
CA GLN A 147 -5.60 2.27 12.70
C GLN A 147 -4.46 1.30 12.99
N GLY A 148 -3.33 1.87 13.39
CA GLY A 148 -2.17 1.14 13.91
C GLY A 148 -1.50 1.93 15.03
N ASP A 149 -0.77 1.23 15.87
CA ASP A 149 0.03 1.79 16.95
C ASP A 149 1.11 0.79 17.34
N ASN A 150 2.33 1.27 17.56
CA ASN A 150 3.53 0.48 17.82
C ASN A 150 3.74 -0.64 16.77
N TYR A 151 3.67 -1.92 17.10
CA TYR A 151 3.79 -3.04 16.17
C TYR A 151 2.44 -3.59 15.70
N SER A 152 1.33 -3.14 16.28
CA SER A 152 -0.01 -3.52 15.88
C SER A 152 -0.51 -2.67 14.73
N GLU A 153 -0.37 -3.16 13.50
CA GLU A 153 -0.88 -2.53 12.28
C GLU A 153 -1.76 -3.49 11.51
N ALA A 154 -2.84 -2.95 10.93
CA ALA A 154 -3.68 -3.70 10.01
C ALA A 154 -2.91 -3.98 8.71
N SER A 155 -3.09 -5.18 8.15
CA SER A 155 -2.53 -5.57 6.86
C SER A 155 -3.62 -6.11 5.97
N MET A 156 -3.69 -5.63 4.72
CA MET A 156 -4.63 -6.12 3.73
C MET A 156 -3.88 -6.84 2.62
N ASP A 157 -4.43 -7.98 2.20
CA ASP A 157 -3.90 -8.69 1.05
C ASP A 157 -4.60 -8.20 -0.23
N PRO A 158 -3.87 -7.91 -1.32
CA PRO A 158 -4.47 -7.49 -2.59
C PRO A 158 -5.50 -8.45 -3.17
N TYR A 159 -5.49 -9.73 -2.75
CA TYR A 159 -6.49 -10.71 -3.15
C TYR A 159 -7.93 -10.31 -2.75
N PHE A 160 -8.10 -9.63 -1.61
CA PHE A 160 -9.40 -9.18 -1.10
C PHE A 160 -9.84 -7.80 -1.62
N LEU A 161 -9.03 -7.16 -2.46
CA LEU A 161 -9.26 -5.79 -2.91
C LEU A 161 -9.76 -5.76 -4.37
N GLU A 162 -10.70 -4.88 -4.63
CA GLU A 162 -11.17 -4.54 -5.97
C GLU A 162 -10.24 -3.54 -6.64
N ARG A 163 -9.76 -2.54 -5.87
CA ARG A 163 -8.82 -1.52 -6.33
C ARG A 163 -7.97 -0.98 -5.19
N VAL A 164 -6.82 -0.44 -5.54
CA VAL A 164 -5.95 0.33 -4.65
C VAL A 164 -5.78 1.72 -5.25
N GLU A 165 -6.13 2.74 -4.50
CA GLU A 165 -6.08 4.13 -4.94
C GLU A 165 -5.03 4.90 -4.14
N LEU A 166 -4.32 5.81 -4.80
CA LEU A 166 -3.37 6.71 -4.17
C LEU A 166 -3.80 8.16 -4.41
N LEU A 167 -4.23 8.84 -3.36
CA LEU A 167 -4.47 10.29 -3.37
C LEU A 167 -3.24 10.99 -2.81
N ARG A 168 -2.58 11.84 -3.63
CA ARG A 168 -1.32 12.49 -3.29
C ARG A 168 -1.54 13.88 -2.69
N GLY A 169 -0.72 14.22 -1.70
CA GLY A 169 -0.79 15.48 -0.98
C GLY A 169 -1.72 15.46 0.23
N PRO A 170 -1.88 16.60 0.92
CA PRO A 170 -2.67 16.73 2.13
C PRO A 170 -4.14 16.36 1.94
N THR A 171 -4.71 15.59 2.87
CA THR A 171 -6.07 15.03 2.78
C THR A 171 -6.90 15.21 4.05
N SER A 172 -6.41 16.00 5.03
CA SER A 172 -7.07 16.10 6.34
C SER A 172 -8.50 16.61 6.27
N VAL A 173 -8.83 17.42 5.28
CA VAL A 173 -10.21 17.93 5.08
C VAL A 173 -11.24 16.82 4.95
N LEU A 174 -10.87 15.67 4.41
CA LEU A 174 -11.79 14.52 4.27
C LEU A 174 -11.55 13.44 5.32
N TYR A 175 -10.29 13.29 5.76
CA TYR A 175 -9.83 12.09 6.46
C TYR A 175 -9.29 12.36 7.87
N GLY A 176 -9.37 13.62 8.35
CA GLY A 176 -8.86 14.04 9.65
C GLY A 176 -7.33 13.97 9.72
N LYS A 177 -6.78 13.59 10.86
CA LYS A 177 -5.32 13.52 11.01
C LYS A 177 -4.72 12.65 9.92
N SER A 178 -3.85 13.23 9.09
CA SER A 178 -3.20 12.53 7.98
C SER A 178 -1.80 13.07 7.73
N HIS A 179 -0.96 12.17 7.20
CA HIS A 179 0.38 12.51 6.77
C HIS A 179 0.35 13.39 5.51
N PRO A 180 1.22 14.40 5.38
CA PRO A 180 1.13 15.37 4.27
C PRO A 180 1.38 14.77 2.88
N GLY A 181 2.09 13.65 2.77
CA GLY A 181 2.41 13.03 1.47
C GLY A 181 1.19 12.50 0.71
N GLY A 182 0.16 12.04 1.42
CA GLY A 182 -1.04 11.47 0.81
C GLY A 182 -1.55 10.23 1.52
N VAL A 183 -2.56 9.57 0.92
CA VAL A 183 -3.20 8.38 1.47
C VAL A 183 -3.31 7.26 0.44
N VAL A 184 -3.14 6.02 0.91
CA VAL A 184 -3.43 4.79 0.16
C VAL A 184 -4.80 4.32 0.58
N SER A 185 -5.75 4.33 -0.35
CA SER A 185 -7.13 3.91 -0.14
C SER A 185 -7.39 2.59 -0.86
N MET A 186 -7.92 1.64 -0.15
CA MET A 186 -8.24 0.31 -0.64
C MET A 186 -9.75 0.15 -0.69
N VAL A 187 -10.25 -0.53 -1.70
CA VAL A 187 -11.66 -0.86 -1.86
C VAL A 187 -11.80 -2.37 -1.79
N SER A 188 -12.61 -2.86 -0.86
CA SER A 188 -12.90 -4.28 -0.69
C SER A 188 -13.73 -4.83 -1.85
N LYS A 189 -13.50 -6.09 -2.21
CA LYS A 189 -14.39 -6.84 -3.07
C LYS A 189 -15.78 -6.91 -2.44
N ARG A 190 -16.83 -6.62 -3.24
CA ARG A 190 -18.24 -6.59 -2.79
C ARG A 190 -19.03 -7.69 -3.46
N PRO A 191 -20.18 -8.13 -2.86
CA PRO A 191 -21.10 -9.06 -3.47
C PRO A 191 -21.57 -8.59 -4.85
N THR A 192 -21.63 -9.55 -5.78
CA THR A 192 -22.18 -9.37 -7.14
C THR A 192 -23.47 -10.16 -7.27
N THR A 193 -24.35 -9.74 -8.15
CA THR A 193 -25.54 -10.51 -8.53
C THR A 193 -25.22 -11.50 -9.65
N GLU A 194 -24.15 -11.25 -10.41
CA GLU A 194 -23.65 -12.21 -11.38
C GLU A 194 -22.87 -13.32 -10.69
N PRO A 195 -23.12 -14.61 -11.00
CA PRO A 195 -22.43 -15.73 -10.39
C PRO A 195 -20.92 -15.66 -10.62
N LEU A 196 -20.15 -15.73 -9.56
CA LEU A 196 -18.71 -15.87 -9.58
C LEU A 196 -18.31 -17.09 -8.75
N LYS A 197 -17.65 -18.04 -9.38
CA LYS A 197 -17.09 -19.23 -8.72
C LYS A 197 -15.64 -19.39 -9.18
N GLU A 198 -14.71 -18.96 -8.34
CA GLU A 198 -13.29 -18.95 -8.67
C GLU A 198 -12.46 -19.67 -7.61
N ILE A 199 -11.53 -20.51 -8.07
CA ILE A 199 -10.46 -21.07 -7.24
C ILE A 199 -9.12 -20.73 -7.89
N GLN A 200 -8.17 -20.27 -7.08
CA GLN A 200 -6.84 -19.88 -7.53
C GLN A 200 -5.76 -20.65 -6.76
N PHE A 201 -4.76 -21.11 -7.50
CA PHE A 201 -3.55 -21.73 -6.95
C PHE A 201 -2.33 -20.92 -7.40
N LYS A 202 -1.38 -20.70 -6.48
CA LYS A 202 -0.08 -20.11 -6.79
C LYS A 202 1.03 -20.96 -6.21
N MET A 203 2.13 -21.07 -6.97
CA MET A 203 3.38 -21.69 -6.54
C MET A 203 4.55 -20.85 -7.06
N GLY A 204 5.64 -20.77 -6.29
CA GLY A 204 6.75 -19.92 -6.72
C GLY A 204 8.07 -20.22 -6.02
N THR A 205 9.01 -19.30 -6.27
CA THR A 205 10.27 -19.23 -5.53
C THR A 205 10.02 -19.08 -4.03
N ASP A 206 11.03 -19.31 -3.22
CA ASP A 206 10.97 -19.24 -1.75
C ASP A 206 9.90 -20.17 -1.15
N ASN A 207 9.68 -21.32 -1.79
CA ASN A 207 8.66 -22.31 -1.40
C ASN A 207 7.25 -21.68 -1.28
N LEU A 208 6.96 -20.66 -2.06
CA LEU A 208 5.63 -20.08 -2.09
C LEU A 208 4.60 -21.12 -2.53
N TRP A 209 3.55 -21.25 -1.74
CA TRP A 209 2.29 -21.83 -2.17
C TRP A 209 1.13 -20.98 -1.64
N GLN A 210 0.09 -20.82 -2.44
CA GLN A 210 -1.14 -20.15 -2.05
C GLN A 210 -2.32 -20.87 -2.70
N THR A 211 -3.40 -21.02 -1.95
CA THR A 211 -4.72 -21.39 -2.45
C THR A 211 -5.69 -20.28 -2.07
N GLY A 212 -6.45 -19.81 -3.04
CA GLY A 212 -7.51 -18.81 -2.83
C GLY A 212 -8.83 -19.30 -3.43
N PHE A 213 -9.94 -18.77 -2.92
CA PHE A 213 -11.26 -18.94 -3.51
C PHE A 213 -12.05 -17.64 -3.42
N ASP A 214 -12.96 -17.43 -4.39
CA ASP A 214 -13.81 -16.25 -4.48
C ASP A 214 -15.17 -16.66 -5.05
N PHE A 215 -16.19 -16.72 -4.20
CA PHE A 215 -17.55 -17.12 -4.55
C PHE A 215 -18.50 -15.96 -4.28
N SER A 216 -19.31 -15.60 -5.27
CA SER A 216 -20.31 -14.54 -5.15
C SER A 216 -21.51 -14.88 -6.02
N ASP A 217 -22.70 -14.57 -5.51
CA ASP A 217 -23.95 -14.77 -6.26
C ASP A 217 -25.10 -14.00 -5.62
N ALA A 218 -26.21 -13.87 -6.34
CA ALA A 218 -27.49 -13.55 -5.75
C ALA A 218 -27.97 -14.69 -4.85
N ILE A 219 -28.67 -14.38 -3.75
CA ILE A 219 -29.28 -15.37 -2.85
C ILE A 219 -30.72 -15.64 -3.27
N ASP A 220 -31.40 -14.62 -3.84
CA ASP A 220 -32.76 -14.64 -4.32
C ASP A 220 -32.87 -14.32 -5.81
N ASP A 221 -33.96 -14.70 -6.43
CA ASP A 221 -34.17 -14.53 -7.89
C ASP A 221 -34.26 -13.05 -8.30
N ASP A 222 -34.66 -12.16 -7.39
CA ASP A 222 -34.77 -10.72 -7.63
C ASP A 222 -33.44 -9.97 -7.42
N GLY A 223 -32.38 -10.65 -6.94
CA GLY A 223 -31.08 -10.05 -6.67
C GLY A 223 -31.07 -9.03 -5.53
N VAL A 224 -32.08 -9.03 -4.67
CA VAL A 224 -32.19 -8.15 -3.48
C VAL A 224 -31.09 -8.50 -2.48
N TRP A 225 -30.84 -9.78 -2.28
CA TRP A 225 -29.76 -10.27 -1.44
C TRP A 225 -28.66 -10.89 -2.29
N SER A 226 -27.42 -10.55 -2.00
CA SER A 226 -26.25 -11.17 -2.60
C SER A 226 -25.18 -11.42 -1.55
N TYR A 227 -24.33 -12.42 -1.80
CA TYR A 227 -23.20 -12.74 -0.94
C TYR A 227 -21.89 -12.76 -1.71
N ARG A 228 -20.78 -12.56 -1.00
CA ARG A 228 -19.45 -12.88 -1.47
C ARG A 228 -18.66 -13.53 -0.34
N LEU A 229 -18.02 -14.63 -0.65
CA LEU A 229 -17.16 -15.35 0.26
C LEU A 229 -15.81 -15.56 -0.43
N ASN A 230 -14.80 -14.83 0.00
CA ASN A 230 -13.45 -15.02 -0.49
C ASN A 230 -12.50 -15.36 0.65
N GLY A 231 -11.48 -16.13 0.35
CA GLY A 231 -10.50 -16.56 1.32
C GLY A 231 -9.21 -16.99 0.67
N LEU A 232 -8.12 -17.02 1.44
CA LEU A 232 -6.83 -17.53 1.02
C LEU A 232 -6.06 -18.18 2.16
N GLY A 233 -5.23 -19.16 1.80
CA GLY A 233 -4.13 -19.67 2.61
C GLY A 233 -2.84 -19.54 1.83
N ARG A 234 -1.81 -18.95 2.44
CA ARG A 234 -0.48 -18.76 1.85
C ARG A 234 0.60 -19.13 2.84
N SER A 235 1.69 -19.73 2.33
CA SER A 235 2.94 -19.93 3.05
C SER A 235 4.10 -19.75 2.08
N GLU A 236 5.15 -19.10 2.55
CA GLU A 236 6.39 -18.87 1.82
C GLU A 236 7.55 -18.70 2.80
N ASN A 237 8.77 -18.90 2.35
CA ASN A 237 9.94 -18.44 3.08
C ASN A 237 10.17 -16.95 2.75
N ALA A 238 10.71 -16.19 3.70
CA ALA A 238 11.28 -14.88 3.37
C ALA A 238 12.58 -15.05 2.58
N GLN A 239 13.09 -13.97 1.99
CA GLN A 239 14.41 -13.95 1.36
C GLN A 239 15.51 -14.27 2.38
N GLN A 240 15.36 -13.80 3.63
CA GLN A 240 16.29 -14.06 4.71
C GLN A 240 16.16 -15.51 5.20
N GLU A 241 17.31 -16.15 5.43
CA GLU A 241 17.33 -17.53 5.96
C GLU A 241 16.56 -17.68 7.26
N MET A 242 15.93 -18.83 7.48
CA MET A 242 15.16 -19.22 8.66
C MET A 242 13.86 -18.43 8.90
N VAL A 243 13.51 -17.46 8.09
CA VAL A 243 12.31 -16.64 8.25
C VAL A 243 11.18 -17.15 7.36
N LYS A 244 9.97 -17.24 7.92
CA LYS A 244 8.75 -17.66 7.22
C LYS A 244 7.74 -16.54 7.18
N SER A 245 6.85 -16.58 6.16
CA SER A 245 5.66 -15.77 6.06
C SER A 245 4.47 -16.67 5.77
N SER A 246 3.42 -16.58 6.59
CA SER A 246 2.21 -17.39 6.42
C SER A 246 0.97 -16.56 6.73
N ARG A 247 -0.09 -16.76 5.92
CA ARG A 247 -1.37 -16.05 6.05
C ARG A 247 -2.54 -16.97 5.78
N TYR A 248 -3.54 -16.89 6.64
CA TYR A 248 -4.85 -17.51 6.46
C TYR A 248 -5.90 -16.44 6.66
N ALA A 249 -6.75 -16.22 5.66
CA ALA A 249 -7.74 -15.16 5.74
C ALA A 249 -9.04 -15.55 5.03
N ILE A 250 -10.15 -15.04 5.56
CA ILE A 250 -11.49 -15.20 4.98
C ILE A 250 -12.26 -13.88 5.14
N ALA A 251 -12.98 -13.48 4.11
CA ALA A 251 -13.73 -12.24 4.08
C ALA A 251 -15.17 -12.46 3.57
N PRO A 252 -16.09 -12.92 4.44
CA PRO A 252 -17.51 -12.97 4.10
C PRO A 252 -18.11 -11.56 4.02
N ALA A 253 -18.94 -11.33 2.99
CA ALA A 253 -19.69 -10.11 2.77
C ALA A 253 -21.11 -10.43 2.30
N PHE A 254 -22.08 -9.55 2.65
CA PHE A 254 -23.47 -9.65 2.25
C PHE A 254 -23.97 -8.28 1.84
N SER A 255 -24.71 -8.20 0.74
CA SER A 255 -25.39 -6.98 0.32
C SER A 255 -26.89 -7.18 0.34
N TRP A 256 -27.59 -6.13 0.73
CA TRP A 256 -29.03 -6.00 0.69
C TRP A 256 -29.42 -4.76 -0.11
N ARG A 257 -30.06 -4.96 -1.26
CA ARG A 257 -30.49 -3.93 -2.21
C ARG A 257 -31.95 -4.13 -2.56
N PRO A 258 -32.87 -3.68 -1.66
CA PRO A 258 -34.30 -3.88 -1.86
C PRO A 258 -34.88 -3.06 -3.01
N ASP A 259 -34.18 -2.01 -3.42
CA ASP A 259 -34.53 -1.09 -4.50
C ASP A 259 -33.25 -0.42 -5.03
N ASP A 260 -33.39 0.39 -6.09
CA ASP A 260 -32.29 1.12 -6.72
C ASP A 260 -31.71 2.27 -5.84
N LYS A 261 -32.36 2.60 -4.73
CA LYS A 261 -32.01 3.71 -3.83
C LYS A 261 -31.29 3.26 -2.57
N THR A 262 -31.38 1.99 -2.22
CA THR A 262 -30.88 1.45 -0.94
C THR A 262 -29.80 0.42 -1.20
N ASP A 263 -28.60 0.64 -0.66
CA ASP A 263 -27.51 -0.34 -0.61
C ASP A 263 -27.01 -0.47 0.83
N PHE A 264 -27.13 -1.64 1.39
CA PHE A 264 -26.49 -2.02 2.64
C PHE A 264 -25.56 -3.20 2.36
N THR A 265 -24.25 -3.00 2.57
CA THR A 265 -23.26 -4.05 2.41
C THR A 265 -22.52 -4.28 3.72
N PHE A 266 -22.71 -5.45 4.33
CA PHE A 266 -21.88 -5.95 5.43
C PHE A 266 -20.54 -6.43 4.88
N LEU A 267 -19.43 -6.02 5.52
CA LEU A 267 -18.07 -6.34 5.13
C LEU A 267 -17.31 -6.88 6.34
N SER A 268 -16.57 -7.96 6.15
CA SER A 268 -15.71 -8.49 7.20
C SER A 268 -14.39 -9.05 6.64
N ASN A 269 -13.39 -9.14 7.51
CA ASN A 269 -12.10 -9.77 7.22
C ASN A 269 -11.57 -10.41 8.52
N PHE A 270 -11.35 -11.71 8.49
CA PHE A 270 -10.74 -12.49 9.56
C PHE A 270 -9.43 -13.04 9.05
N GLN A 271 -8.31 -12.61 9.63
CA GLN A 271 -6.97 -12.96 9.17
C GLN A 271 -6.09 -13.40 10.34
N SER A 272 -5.28 -14.41 10.08
CA SER A 272 -4.22 -14.88 10.95
C SER A 272 -2.92 -14.97 10.14
N ASP A 273 -1.91 -14.26 10.58
CA ASP A 273 -0.53 -14.31 10.10
C ASP A 273 0.29 -14.97 11.22
N PRO A 274 0.38 -16.34 11.30
CA PRO A 274 1.17 -17.02 12.33
C PRO A 274 2.64 -16.60 12.27
N ASP A 275 3.14 -16.36 11.06
CA ASP A 275 4.47 -15.84 10.76
C ASP A 275 4.30 -14.68 9.76
N ALA A 276 4.58 -13.46 10.20
CA ALA A 276 4.33 -12.27 9.39
C ALA A 276 5.54 -11.83 8.57
N GLY A 277 6.56 -12.67 8.43
CA GLY A 277 7.73 -12.39 7.61
C GLY A 277 8.86 -11.68 8.35
N TYR A 278 9.76 -11.10 7.58
CA TYR A 278 10.98 -10.44 8.05
C TYR A 278 10.77 -8.96 8.34
N TYR A 279 11.27 -8.50 9.50
CA TYR A 279 11.30 -7.10 9.90
C TYR A 279 12.60 -6.80 10.66
N GLY A 280 13.72 -6.94 9.96
CA GLY A 280 15.04 -6.63 10.45
C GLY A 280 15.77 -5.68 9.50
N TRP A 281 17.00 -5.33 9.82
CA TRP A 281 17.84 -4.48 9.01
C TRP A 281 19.33 -4.77 9.25
N LEU A 282 20.15 -4.42 8.28
CA LEU A 282 21.56 -4.69 8.25
C LEU A 282 22.36 -3.37 8.30
N PRO A 283 23.61 -3.38 8.78
CA PRO A 283 24.43 -2.19 8.76
C PRO A 283 24.84 -1.82 7.32
N ARG A 284 25.24 -0.57 7.15
CA ARG A 284 25.83 -0.03 5.92
C ARG A 284 27.05 -0.85 5.48
N GLU A 285 27.90 -1.26 6.44
CA GLU A 285 28.99 -2.20 6.24
C GLU A 285 28.45 -3.60 5.95
N GLY A 286 28.84 -4.14 4.81
CA GLY A 286 28.31 -5.41 4.29
C GLY A 286 27.16 -5.26 3.29
N THR A 287 26.50 -4.11 3.25
CA THR A 287 25.45 -3.81 2.28
C THR A 287 25.87 -2.75 1.27
N VAL A 288 25.90 -1.48 1.65
CA VAL A 288 26.27 -0.36 0.77
C VAL A 288 27.78 -0.34 0.50
N VAL A 289 28.59 -0.63 1.51
CA VAL A 289 30.05 -0.76 1.40
C VAL A 289 30.48 -2.11 1.93
N PRO A 290 31.63 -2.64 1.48
CA PRO A 290 32.22 -3.85 2.06
C PRO A 290 32.50 -3.70 3.56
N TYR A 291 32.39 -4.79 4.31
CA TYR A 291 33.04 -4.94 5.62
C TYR A 291 34.38 -5.66 5.44
N TYR A 292 35.23 -5.57 6.45
CA TYR A 292 36.56 -6.19 6.43
C TYR A 292 36.66 -7.22 7.55
N ASP A 293 37.12 -8.42 7.23
CA ASP A 293 37.41 -9.44 8.22
C ASP A 293 38.69 -9.14 9.04
N ALA A 294 39.00 -10.00 10.00
CA ALA A 294 40.20 -9.86 10.84
C ALA A 294 41.51 -9.86 10.07
N ASN A 295 41.55 -10.38 8.83
CA ASN A 295 42.67 -10.40 7.94
C ASN A 295 42.69 -9.20 6.98
N GLY A 296 41.79 -8.27 7.08
CA GLY A 296 41.64 -7.13 6.20
C GLY A 296 41.06 -7.43 4.82
N LYS A 297 40.46 -8.61 4.60
CA LYS A 297 39.79 -8.97 3.36
C LYS A 297 38.41 -8.35 3.31
N ALA A 298 38.08 -7.73 2.18
CA ALA A 298 36.78 -7.10 1.93
C ALA A 298 35.69 -8.14 1.58
N HIS A 299 34.50 -8.00 2.18
CA HIS A 299 33.37 -8.86 1.96
C HIS A 299 32.06 -8.05 1.86
N LYS A 300 31.03 -8.62 1.24
CA LYS A 300 29.64 -8.19 1.35
C LYS A 300 28.82 -9.28 2.04
N LEU A 301 27.74 -8.90 2.69
CA LEU A 301 26.75 -9.85 3.17
C LEU A 301 25.93 -10.40 1.99
N PRO A 302 25.60 -11.68 1.97
CA PRO A 302 24.65 -12.21 1.00
C PRO A 302 23.25 -11.61 1.24
N THR A 303 22.39 -11.64 0.23
CA THR A 303 21.06 -11.02 0.28
C THR A 303 20.08 -11.76 1.18
N ASP A 304 20.37 -13.01 1.50
CA ASP A 304 19.62 -13.91 2.40
C ASP A 304 20.16 -13.93 3.84
N PHE A 305 21.22 -13.14 4.13
CA PHE A 305 21.78 -13.06 5.48
C PHE A 305 20.70 -12.63 6.49
N ASN A 306 20.60 -13.41 7.58
CA ASN A 306 19.73 -13.11 8.72
C ASN A 306 20.60 -12.68 9.91
N GLU A 307 20.38 -11.47 10.43
CA GLU A 307 21.04 -10.96 11.64
C GLU A 307 20.32 -11.38 12.93
N GLY A 308 19.14 -11.98 12.78
CA GLY A 308 18.28 -12.40 13.87
C GLY A 308 18.52 -13.81 14.35
N GLU A 309 17.48 -14.43 14.83
CA GLU A 309 17.48 -15.82 15.35
C GLU A 309 16.35 -16.63 14.71
N GLU A 310 16.49 -17.96 14.72
CA GLU A 310 15.48 -18.87 14.19
C GLU A 310 14.14 -18.74 14.91
N ASP A 311 14.16 -18.42 16.21
CA ASP A 311 12.97 -18.30 17.05
C ASP A 311 12.36 -16.87 17.06
N ASN A 312 12.87 -15.96 16.23
CA ASN A 312 12.22 -14.69 15.98
C ASN A 312 10.77 -14.90 15.53
N LYS A 313 9.85 -14.17 16.16
CA LYS A 313 8.41 -14.36 15.96
C LYS A 313 7.72 -13.04 15.75
N ILE A 314 7.08 -12.88 14.61
CA ILE A 314 6.10 -11.83 14.39
C ILE A 314 4.81 -12.53 14.00
N SER A 315 3.78 -12.44 14.85
CA SER A 315 2.46 -12.98 14.53
C SER A 315 1.39 -11.93 14.71
N ARG A 316 0.37 -11.99 13.87
CA ARG A 316 -0.77 -11.08 13.90
C ARG A 316 -2.07 -11.84 13.71
N ARG A 317 -3.05 -11.54 14.55
CA ARG A 317 -4.45 -11.96 14.37
C ARG A 317 -5.30 -10.73 14.23
N GLN A 318 -5.98 -10.59 13.10
CA GLN A 318 -6.79 -9.43 12.76
C GLN A 318 -8.24 -9.85 12.55
N LYS A 319 -9.16 -9.11 13.11
CA LYS A 319 -10.60 -9.27 12.91
C LYS A 319 -11.19 -7.91 12.59
N MET A 320 -11.84 -7.80 11.45
CA MET A 320 -12.55 -6.60 11.03
C MET A 320 -14.00 -6.96 10.73
N VAL A 321 -14.93 -6.18 11.23
CA VAL A 321 -16.36 -6.28 10.90
C VAL A 321 -16.91 -4.88 10.75
N GLY A 322 -17.78 -4.69 9.78
CA GLY A 322 -18.38 -3.39 9.52
C GLY A 322 -19.43 -3.43 8.43
N TYR A 323 -19.89 -2.26 8.03
CA TYR A 323 -20.83 -2.12 6.92
C TYR A 323 -20.60 -0.81 6.17
N SER A 324 -21.10 -0.80 4.96
CA SER A 324 -21.32 0.38 4.13
C SER A 324 -22.83 0.46 3.87
N PHE A 325 -23.42 1.60 4.17
CA PHE A 325 -24.84 1.88 3.94
C PHE A 325 -24.99 3.12 3.09
N SER A 326 -25.89 3.09 2.11
CA SER A 326 -26.31 4.23 1.31
C SER A 326 -27.81 4.18 1.07
N HIS A 327 -28.48 5.31 1.26
CA HIS A 327 -29.91 5.46 0.92
C HIS A 327 -30.15 6.82 0.26
N GLN A 328 -30.69 6.79 -0.93
CA GLN A 328 -31.13 7.96 -1.69
C GLN A 328 -32.62 8.20 -1.41
N PHE A 329 -32.94 9.21 -0.60
CA PHE A 329 -34.33 9.57 -0.28
C PHE A 329 -35.06 10.08 -1.53
N ASP A 330 -34.39 10.96 -2.26
CA ASP A 330 -34.86 11.58 -3.49
C ASP A 330 -33.66 11.98 -4.36
N ASP A 331 -33.90 12.74 -5.43
CA ASP A 331 -32.83 13.20 -6.33
C ASP A 331 -31.88 14.21 -5.65
N THR A 332 -32.30 14.81 -4.53
CA THR A 332 -31.54 15.81 -3.77
C THR A 332 -30.70 15.17 -2.68
N PHE A 333 -31.27 14.25 -1.88
CA PHE A 333 -30.63 13.80 -0.64
C PHE A 333 -30.24 12.33 -0.67
N THR A 334 -28.97 12.08 -0.41
CA THR A 334 -28.43 10.73 -0.17
C THR A 334 -27.69 10.70 1.16
N VAL A 335 -28.05 9.77 2.04
CA VAL A 335 -27.32 9.50 3.29
C VAL A 335 -26.42 8.30 3.07
N ARG A 336 -25.17 8.40 3.54
CA ARG A 336 -24.23 7.29 3.60
C ARG A 336 -23.65 7.15 4.98
N GLN A 337 -23.41 5.91 5.40
CA GLN A 337 -22.70 5.63 6.64
C GLN A 337 -21.81 4.41 6.46
N ASN A 338 -20.54 4.57 6.86
CA ASN A 338 -19.58 3.49 6.95
C ASN A 338 -19.21 3.28 8.41
N LEU A 339 -19.15 2.03 8.86
CA LEU A 339 -18.75 1.66 10.20
C LEU A 339 -17.78 0.49 10.14
N ARG A 340 -16.74 0.53 10.98
CA ARG A 340 -15.83 -0.61 11.17
C ARG A 340 -15.37 -0.73 12.61
N TYR A 341 -15.41 -1.95 13.12
CA TYR A 341 -14.69 -2.38 14.30
C TYR A 341 -13.52 -3.27 13.87
N THR A 342 -12.34 -2.99 14.44
CA THR A 342 -11.12 -3.75 14.17
C THR A 342 -10.49 -4.17 15.50
N LYS A 343 -10.11 -5.45 15.58
CA LYS A 343 -9.29 -6.00 16.67
C LYS A 343 -8.04 -6.61 16.08
N ILE A 344 -6.86 -6.26 16.64
CA ILE A 344 -5.56 -6.82 16.23
C ILE A 344 -4.85 -7.30 17.49
N ASN A 345 -4.41 -8.56 17.50
CA ASN A 345 -3.49 -9.08 18.49
C ASN A 345 -2.15 -9.32 17.80
N THR A 346 -1.10 -8.74 18.32
CA THR A 346 0.26 -8.83 17.77
C THR A 346 1.21 -9.36 18.82
N LEU A 347 1.96 -10.40 18.49
CA LEU A 347 3.16 -10.79 19.23
C LEU A 347 4.37 -10.52 18.34
N TYR A 348 5.25 -9.67 18.80
CA TYR A 348 6.53 -9.40 18.18
C TYR A 348 7.65 -9.75 19.15
N ARG A 349 8.47 -10.75 18.80
CA ARG A 349 9.68 -11.12 19.55
C ARG A 349 10.80 -11.27 18.54
N SER A 350 11.85 -10.47 18.71
CA SER A 350 12.94 -10.45 17.73
C SER A 350 14.25 -10.04 18.38
N VAL A 351 15.31 -10.76 18.00
CA VAL A 351 16.67 -10.26 18.02
C VAL A 351 16.94 -9.67 16.64
N TYR A 352 17.49 -8.47 16.55
CA TYR A 352 17.68 -7.77 15.28
C TYR A 352 18.96 -6.93 15.29
N GLY A 353 19.46 -6.57 14.11
CA GLY A 353 20.69 -5.79 13.97
C GLY A 353 20.58 -4.38 14.55
N ASN A 354 21.63 -3.89 15.23
CA ASN A 354 21.71 -2.58 15.84
C ASN A 354 23.02 -1.83 15.55
N GLY A 355 23.73 -2.21 14.49
CA GLY A 355 24.92 -1.54 14.01
C GLY A 355 26.10 -2.46 13.82
N TYR A 356 27.14 -1.90 13.19
CA TYR A 356 28.38 -2.60 12.88
C TYR A 356 29.40 -2.51 14.03
N ILE A 357 30.01 -3.63 14.37
CA ILE A 357 31.16 -3.73 15.27
C ILE A 357 32.34 -4.29 14.50
N ALA A 358 33.45 -3.55 14.45
CA ALA A 358 34.68 -4.02 13.83
C ALA A 358 35.40 -5.09 14.70
N PRO A 359 36.05 -6.10 14.11
CA PRO A 359 35.99 -6.47 12.72
C PRO A 359 34.85 -7.49 12.46
N ALA A 360 33.97 -7.22 11.54
CA ALA A 360 33.00 -8.17 11.01
C ALA A 360 31.98 -8.76 12.00
N GLN A 361 31.40 -7.92 12.87
CA GLN A 361 30.28 -8.27 13.74
C GLN A 361 29.13 -7.26 13.59
N ILE A 362 27.93 -7.73 13.88
CA ILE A 362 26.72 -6.89 14.05
C ILE A 362 26.34 -6.91 15.52
N SER A 363 26.27 -5.73 16.15
CA SER A 363 25.60 -5.59 17.45
C SER A 363 24.12 -5.88 17.29
N ARG A 364 23.49 -6.46 18.33
CA ARG A 364 22.08 -6.82 18.25
C ARG A 364 21.28 -6.25 19.41
N ALA A 365 20.06 -5.86 19.11
CA ALA A 365 19.03 -5.49 20.06
C ALA A 365 18.00 -6.61 20.17
N TYR A 366 17.25 -6.56 21.26
CA TYR A 366 16.14 -7.47 21.54
C TYR A 366 14.88 -6.68 21.77
N VAL A 367 13.76 -7.21 21.29
CA VAL A 367 12.41 -6.73 21.60
C VAL A 367 11.47 -7.91 21.76
N ARG A 368 10.61 -7.82 22.77
CA ARG A 368 9.36 -8.57 22.87
C ARG A 368 8.24 -7.59 23.09
N SER A 369 7.19 -7.64 22.30
CA SER A 369 5.98 -6.83 22.45
C SER A 369 4.76 -7.71 22.28
N ASP A 370 3.86 -7.68 23.24
CA ASP A 370 2.54 -8.33 23.20
C ASP A 370 1.49 -7.20 23.23
N GLU A 371 0.65 -7.14 22.19
CA GLU A 371 -0.23 -6.01 21.97
C GLU A 371 -1.67 -6.44 21.65
N ASP A 372 -2.63 -5.73 22.26
CA ASP A 372 -4.07 -5.84 21.98
C ASP A 372 -4.61 -4.49 21.55
N LEU A 373 -4.77 -4.33 20.23
CA LEU A 373 -5.33 -3.13 19.63
C LEU A 373 -6.81 -3.34 19.29
N ASN A 374 -7.62 -2.39 19.73
CA ASN A 374 -9.04 -2.32 19.38
C ASN A 374 -9.33 -0.93 18.80
N SER A 375 -10.05 -0.88 17.68
CA SER A 375 -10.43 0.36 17.01
C SER A 375 -11.87 0.32 16.54
N PHE A 376 -12.56 1.44 16.72
CA PHE A 376 -13.90 1.69 16.21
C PHE A 376 -13.89 2.96 15.37
N THR A 377 -14.46 2.90 14.18
CA THR A 377 -14.55 4.03 13.26
C THR A 377 -15.95 4.08 12.65
N VAL A 378 -16.56 5.24 12.63
CA VAL A 378 -17.83 5.51 11.94
C VAL A 378 -17.73 6.83 11.20
N ASP A 379 -18.27 6.89 9.99
CA ASP A 379 -18.36 8.08 9.15
C ASP A 379 -19.77 8.18 8.58
N THR A 380 -20.50 9.23 8.95
CA THR A 380 -21.89 9.50 8.51
C THR A 380 -21.89 10.74 7.63
N GLN A 381 -22.49 10.61 6.47
CA GLN A 381 -22.44 11.58 5.38
C GLN A 381 -23.84 11.90 4.88
N LEU A 382 -24.10 13.16 4.62
CA LEU A 382 -25.25 13.63 3.84
C LEU A 382 -24.72 14.29 2.56
N GLN A 383 -25.06 13.73 1.43
CA GLN A 383 -24.86 14.35 0.12
C GLN A 383 -26.15 15.03 -0.31
N SER A 384 -26.04 16.30 -0.69
CA SER A 384 -27.14 17.09 -1.20
C SER A 384 -26.83 17.59 -2.60
N LYS A 385 -27.70 17.32 -3.57
CA LYS A 385 -27.61 17.81 -4.95
C LYS A 385 -28.68 18.84 -5.18
N PHE A 386 -28.31 20.04 -5.59
CA PHE A 386 -29.24 21.14 -5.87
C PHE A 386 -28.61 22.14 -6.85
N ALA A 387 -29.43 23.02 -7.42
CA ALA A 387 -28.97 24.07 -8.30
C ALA A 387 -29.25 25.47 -7.72
N THR A 388 -28.30 26.38 -7.89
CA THR A 388 -28.48 27.81 -7.64
C THR A 388 -28.28 28.59 -8.95
N GLY A 389 -29.38 28.87 -9.62
CA GLY A 389 -29.33 29.46 -10.97
C GLY A 389 -28.72 28.51 -11.98
N ALA A 390 -27.57 28.87 -12.54
CA ALA A 390 -26.86 28.05 -13.53
C ALA A 390 -25.75 27.17 -12.90
N VAL A 391 -25.66 27.10 -11.59
CA VAL A 391 -24.64 26.33 -10.87
C VAL A 391 -25.27 25.10 -10.24
N ASP A 392 -24.75 23.94 -10.60
CA ASP A 392 -25.13 22.66 -9.99
C ASP A 392 -24.17 22.36 -8.81
N HIS A 393 -24.74 22.05 -7.66
CA HIS A 393 -24.00 21.76 -6.42
C HIS A 393 -24.09 20.30 -6.04
N THR A 394 -22.96 19.74 -5.65
CA THR A 394 -22.88 18.47 -4.90
C THR A 394 -22.24 18.79 -3.56
N LEU A 395 -23.08 19.12 -2.57
CA LEU A 395 -22.65 19.39 -1.21
C LEU A 395 -22.60 18.10 -0.40
N LEU A 396 -21.44 17.82 0.18
CA LEU A 396 -21.22 16.74 1.12
C LEU A 396 -20.99 17.33 2.51
N THR A 397 -21.80 16.96 3.47
CA THR A 397 -21.57 17.23 4.90
C THR A 397 -21.43 15.93 5.66
N GLY A 398 -20.62 15.92 6.69
CA GLY A 398 -20.41 14.69 7.44
C GLY A 398 -19.81 14.87 8.82
N VAL A 399 -19.97 13.81 9.60
CA VAL A 399 -19.34 13.65 10.91
C VAL A 399 -18.70 12.28 10.97
N ASP A 400 -17.44 12.24 11.37
CA ASP A 400 -16.77 10.98 11.66
C ASP A 400 -16.29 10.93 13.12
N TYR A 401 -16.26 9.72 13.63
CA TYR A 401 -15.72 9.41 14.95
C TYR A 401 -14.81 8.19 14.86
N LEU A 402 -13.68 8.31 15.54
CA LEU A 402 -12.68 7.27 15.64
C LEU A 402 -12.24 7.13 17.10
N ARG A 403 -12.19 5.89 17.57
CA ARG A 403 -11.60 5.53 18.85
C ARG A 403 -10.66 4.35 18.67
N MET A 404 -9.45 4.44 19.19
CA MET A 404 -8.47 3.37 19.26
C MET A 404 -7.97 3.20 20.69
N ARG A 405 -7.73 1.96 21.05
CA ARG A 405 -7.02 1.57 22.28
C ARG A 405 -6.01 0.49 21.93
N ASN A 406 -4.75 0.67 22.30
CA ASN A 406 -3.71 -0.36 22.20
C ASN A 406 -3.10 -0.58 23.60
N ASP A 407 -3.15 -1.82 24.05
CA ASP A 407 -2.55 -2.28 25.29
C ASP A 407 -1.22 -2.95 24.96
N ILE A 408 -0.11 -2.35 25.38
CA ILE A 408 1.26 -2.74 25.04
C ILE A 408 1.97 -3.26 26.28
N ASP A 409 2.47 -4.49 26.22
CA ASP A 409 3.41 -5.07 27.18
C ASP A 409 4.69 -5.43 26.41
N ALA A 410 5.71 -4.58 26.51
CA ALA A 410 6.94 -4.76 25.76
C ALA A 410 8.20 -4.67 26.63
N ASP A 411 9.17 -5.49 26.26
CA ASP A 411 10.50 -5.57 26.84
C ASP A 411 11.52 -5.24 25.75
N TYR A 412 12.48 -4.36 26.06
CA TYR A 412 13.59 -4.01 25.16
C TYR A 412 14.92 -4.31 25.83
N GLY A 413 15.86 -4.80 25.03
CA GLY A 413 17.16 -5.24 25.53
C GLY A 413 18.25 -5.23 24.47
N THR A 414 19.41 -5.74 24.85
CA THR A 414 20.49 -6.10 23.95
C THR A 414 20.61 -7.62 23.85
N ALA A 415 21.23 -8.10 22.79
CA ALA A 415 21.57 -9.50 22.60
C ALA A 415 23.04 -9.64 22.17
N ASP A 416 23.62 -10.83 22.35
CA ASP A 416 24.98 -11.12 21.91
C ASP A 416 25.19 -10.75 20.45
N PRO A 417 26.31 -10.12 20.08
CA PRO A 417 26.64 -9.82 18.69
C PRO A 417 26.73 -11.06 17.81
N ILE A 418 26.44 -10.93 16.50
CA ILE A 418 26.57 -12.01 15.53
C ILE A 418 27.73 -11.73 14.57
N SER A 419 28.47 -12.80 14.20
CA SER A 419 29.54 -12.72 13.21
C SER A 419 28.99 -12.58 11.80
N MET A 420 29.52 -11.63 11.01
CA MET A 420 29.18 -11.47 9.60
C MET A 420 29.85 -12.51 8.69
N THR A 421 30.92 -13.16 9.16
CA THR A 421 31.66 -14.17 8.39
C THR A 421 31.24 -15.59 8.69
N LYS A 422 30.86 -15.88 9.93
CA LYS A 422 30.44 -17.20 10.43
C LYS A 422 29.30 -17.00 11.43
N PRO A 423 28.10 -16.71 10.95
CA PRO A 423 26.96 -16.51 11.85
C PRO A 423 26.70 -17.80 12.64
N ALA A 424 26.49 -17.66 13.95
CA ALA A 424 26.08 -18.75 14.81
C ALA A 424 24.75 -18.35 15.46
N TYR A 425 23.77 -19.19 15.27
CA TYR A 425 22.39 -19.00 15.74
C TYR A 425 22.09 -19.91 16.94
N GLY A 426 21.13 -19.54 17.73
CA GLY A 426 20.61 -20.29 18.86
C GLY A 426 20.96 -19.71 20.22
N ASN A 427 19.93 -19.32 20.97
CA ASN A 427 19.98 -18.90 22.37
C ASN A 427 21.03 -17.81 22.71
N PRO A 428 21.02 -16.64 22.07
CA PRO A 428 21.89 -15.54 22.47
C PRO A 428 21.54 -15.10 23.89
N ASN A 429 22.54 -14.65 24.67
CA ASN A 429 22.26 -14.00 25.94
C ASN A 429 21.51 -12.70 25.65
N VAL A 430 20.37 -12.51 26.33
CA VAL A 430 19.55 -11.30 26.23
C VAL A 430 19.58 -10.57 27.56
N ASP A 431 19.94 -9.29 27.53
CA ASP A 431 19.91 -8.40 28.68
C ASP A 431 18.79 -7.37 28.50
N VAL A 432 17.69 -7.54 29.25
CA VAL A 432 16.53 -6.64 29.21
C VAL A 432 16.77 -5.47 30.14
N TYR A 433 16.79 -4.25 29.60
CA TYR A 433 17.05 -3.01 30.33
C TYR A 433 15.87 -2.05 30.39
N TYR A 434 14.82 -2.25 29.58
CA TYR A 434 13.68 -1.33 29.52
C TYR A 434 12.35 -2.06 29.35
N LEU A 435 11.41 -1.74 30.26
CA LEU A 435 10.04 -2.26 30.22
C LEU A 435 9.10 -1.16 29.74
N TYR A 436 8.39 -1.41 28.67
CA TYR A 436 7.42 -0.47 28.07
C TYR A 436 6.01 -1.05 28.21
N LYS A 437 5.35 -0.75 29.34
CA LYS A 437 3.99 -1.20 29.64
C LYS A 437 3.06 -0.01 29.58
N VAL A 438 2.42 0.17 28.42
CA VAL A 438 1.65 1.39 28.11
C VAL A 438 0.29 1.04 27.55
N LEU A 439 -0.72 1.78 28.01
CA LEU A 439 -2.04 1.79 27.40
C LEU A 439 -2.23 3.08 26.61
N ASN A 440 -2.13 2.98 25.30
CA ASN A 440 -2.39 4.07 24.38
C ASN A 440 -3.89 4.15 24.03
N ARG A 441 -4.43 5.37 23.99
CA ARG A 441 -5.78 5.68 23.52
C ARG A 441 -5.74 6.86 22.57
N GLN A 442 -6.52 6.79 21.52
CA GLN A 442 -6.72 7.88 20.59
C GLN A 442 -8.21 8.01 20.30
N GLU A 443 -8.72 9.22 20.37
CA GLU A 443 -10.09 9.57 20.00
C GLU A 443 -10.04 10.77 19.05
N GLN A 444 -10.87 10.76 18.03
CA GLN A 444 -10.99 11.87 17.08
C GLN A 444 -12.46 12.01 16.68
N THR A 445 -12.96 13.22 16.70
CA THR A 445 -14.25 13.60 16.11
C THR A 445 -13.99 14.68 15.09
N GLY A 446 -14.49 14.50 13.88
CA GLY A 446 -14.37 15.46 12.80
C GLY A 446 -15.72 15.88 12.23
N LEU A 447 -15.89 17.18 12.06
CA LEU A 447 -17.03 17.77 11.35
C LEU A 447 -16.53 18.37 10.05
N TYR A 448 -17.11 17.98 8.93
CA TYR A 448 -16.64 18.44 7.62
C TYR A 448 -17.78 18.78 6.66
N ALA A 449 -17.49 19.71 5.77
CA ALA A 449 -18.34 20.06 4.65
C ALA A 449 -17.49 20.30 3.40
N GLN A 450 -18.00 19.90 2.25
CA GLN A 450 -17.38 20.13 0.96
C GLN A 450 -18.45 20.33 -0.09
N ASP A 451 -18.26 21.32 -0.95
CA ASP A 451 -19.09 21.56 -2.12
C ASP A 451 -18.29 21.38 -3.40
N GLN A 452 -18.87 20.71 -4.38
CA GLN A 452 -18.47 20.69 -5.78
C GLN A 452 -19.51 21.47 -6.57
N ALA A 453 -19.16 22.68 -6.97
CA ALA A 453 -20.01 23.58 -7.74
C ALA A 453 -19.61 23.50 -9.22
N GLU A 454 -20.53 23.08 -10.07
CA GLU A 454 -20.36 22.95 -11.51
C GLU A 454 -21.12 24.07 -12.24
N TRP A 455 -20.38 24.81 -13.06
CA TRP A 455 -20.96 25.84 -13.91
C TRP A 455 -20.36 25.77 -15.31
N ASP A 456 -21.19 25.38 -16.28
CA ASP A 456 -20.76 25.08 -17.65
C ASP A 456 -19.59 24.08 -17.66
N LYS A 457 -18.39 24.52 -17.99
CA LYS A 457 -17.17 23.70 -18.03
C LYS A 457 -16.28 23.86 -16.78
N TRP A 458 -16.68 24.68 -15.82
CA TRP A 458 -15.95 24.91 -14.59
C TRP A 458 -16.45 24.00 -13.48
N VAL A 459 -15.51 23.42 -12.73
CA VAL A 459 -15.79 22.72 -11.48
C VAL A 459 -14.96 23.36 -10.37
N LEU A 460 -15.63 23.94 -9.39
CA LEU A 460 -15.02 24.50 -8.18
C LEU A 460 -15.25 23.50 -7.04
N THR A 461 -14.20 23.04 -6.38
CA THR A 461 -14.30 22.24 -5.18
C THR A 461 -13.78 23.03 -3.99
N MET A 462 -14.60 23.20 -2.95
CA MET A 462 -14.19 23.85 -1.70
C MET A 462 -14.65 22.98 -0.52
N GLY A 463 -13.79 22.86 0.48
CA GLY A 463 -14.13 22.10 1.68
C GLY A 463 -13.36 22.57 2.91
N GLY A 464 -13.99 22.38 4.06
CA GLY A 464 -13.41 22.64 5.36
C GLY A 464 -13.77 21.58 6.37
N ARG A 465 -12.89 21.39 7.36
CA ARG A 465 -13.06 20.42 8.43
C ARG A 465 -12.52 20.95 9.74
N TYR A 466 -13.22 20.66 10.81
CA TYR A 466 -12.77 20.91 12.17
C TYR A 466 -12.66 19.59 12.93
N ASP A 467 -11.48 19.32 13.50
CA ASP A 467 -11.17 18.10 14.24
C ASP A 467 -10.93 18.39 15.71
N PHE A 468 -11.46 17.50 16.54
CA PHE A 468 -11.12 17.35 17.96
C PHE A 468 -10.38 16.05 18.11
N ALA A 469 -9.09 16.07 18.46
CA ALA A 469 -8.26 14.90 18.62
C ALA A 469 -7.72 14.81 20.05
N LYS A 470 -7.90 13.66 20.69
CA LYS A 470 -7.39 13.36 22.01
C LYS A 470 -6.49 12.14 21.94
N THR A 471 -5.28 12.24 22.48
CA THR A 471 -4.35 11.12 22.63
C THR A 471 -3.94 11.01 24.09
N SER A 472 -3.97 9.81 24.65
CA SER A 472 -3.46 9.57 26.01
C SER A 472 -2.62 8.30 26.08
N ALA A 473 -1.57 8.33 26.89
CA ALA A 473 -0.66 7.22 27.17
C ALA A 473 -0.56 7.02 28.68
N LEU A 474 -1.13 5.94 29.20
CA LEU A 474 -0.97 5.51 30.59
C LEU A 474 0.23 4.58 30.70
N THR A 475 1.32 5.05 31.29
CA THR A 475 2.47 4.21 31.65
C THR A 475 2.15 3.42 32.91
N ARG A 476 1.95 2.11 32.80
CA ARG A 476 1.49 1.26 33.90
C ARG A 476 2.55 1.04 34.98
N THR A 477 3.82 1.07 34.62
CA THR A 477 4.93 0.92 35.58
C THR A 477 5.01 2.06 36.58
N THR A 478 4.63 3.27 36.19
CA THR A 478 4.65 4.47 37.03
C THR A 478 3.25 4.94 37.43
N GLY A 479 2.20 4.47 36.78
CA GLY A 479 0.83 4.97 36.97
C GLY A 479 0.58 6.36 36.37
N THR A 480 1.55 6.92 35.64
CA THR A 480 1.45 8.27 35.05
C THR A 480 0.69 8.26 33.73
N THR A 481 -0.14 9.27 33.51
CA THR A 481 -0.84 9.49 32.26
C THR A 481 -0.35 10.77 31.60
N ALA A 482 0.12 10.65 30.34
CA ALA A 482 0.32 11.79 29.47
C ALA A 482 -0.92 11.96 28.58
N GLU A 483 -1.44 13.17 28.46
CA GLU A 483 -2.62 13.47 27.64
C GLU A 483 -2.37 14.68 26.76
N ILE A 484 -2.81 14.62 25.51
CA ILE A 484 -2.73 15.69 24.53
C ILE A 484 -4.11 15.86 23.92
N ASN A 485 -4.59 17.10 23.91
CA ASN A 485 -5.86 17.50 23.30
C ASN A 485 -5.56 18.52 22.20
N ASP A 486 -5.77 18.14 20.95
CA ASP A 486 -5.53 18.97 19.80
C ASP A 486 -6.86 19.37 19.13
N GLN A 487 -6.89 20.59 18.61
CA GLN A 487 -7.96 21.05 17.75
C GLN A 487 -7.34 21.58 16.46
N ALA A 488 -7.94 21.23 15.33
CA ALA A 488 -7.39 21.66 14.06
C ALA A 488 -8.51 21.98 13.07
N PHE A 489 -8.42 23.18 12.48
CA PHE A 489 -9.15 23.50 11.27
C PHE A 489 -8.24 23.27 10.07
N THR A 490 -8.75 22.56 9.05
CA THR A 490 -8.10 22.37 7.76
C THR A 490 -9.10 22.69 6.64
N TRP A 491 -8.57 23.21 5.53
CA TRP A 491 -9.39 23.51 4.37
C TRP A 491 -8.69 23.14 3.07
N ARG A 492 -9.47 22.99 2.01
CA ARG A 492 -8.99 22.80 0.65
C ARG A 492 -9.84 23.60 -0.33
N GLY A 493 -9.23 23.98 -1.44
CA GLY A 493 -9.90 24.59 -2.55
C GLY A 493 -9.26 24.17 -3.86
N GLY A 494 -10.05 23.99 -4.91
CA GLY A 494 -9.53 23.63 -6.21
C GLY A 494 -10.49 23.98 -7.32
N ILE A 495 -9.96 24.16 -8.52
CA ILE A 495 -10.71 24.54 -9.72
C ILE A 495 -10.24 23.69 -10.89
N ASN A 496 -11.19 23.19 -11.66
CA ASN A 496 -10.97 22.46 -12.91
C ASN A 496 -11.71 23.18 -14.07
N TYR A 497 -11.16 23.09 -15.26
CA TYR A 497 -11.85 23.48 -16.48
C TYR A 497 -11.91 22.30 -17.45
N LEU A 498 -13.11 21.84 -17.80
CA LEU A 498 -13.33 20.66 -18.64
C LEU A 498 -13.46 21.05 -20.11
N PHE A 499 -12.42 20.79 -20.91
CA PHE A 499 -12.52 20.92 -22.35
C PHE A 499 -13.23 19.71 -22.97
N ASP A 500 -13.95 19.93 -24.08
CA ASP A 500 -14.74 18.86 -24.74
C ASP A 500 -13.89 17.70 -25.26
N ASN A 501 -12.60 17.93 -25.51
CA ASN A 501 -11.64 16.91 -25.95
C ASN A 501 -11.07 16.06 -24.82
N GLY A 502 -11.57 16.21 -23.57
CA GLY A 502 -11.14 15.47 -22.39
C GLY A 502 -9.91 16.01 -21.67
N ILE A 503 -9.36 17.14 -22.10
CA ILE A 503 -8.30 17.84 -21.39
C ILE A 503 -8.91 18.63 -20.23
N THR A 504 -8.33 18.51 -19.04
CA THR A 504 -8.80 19.20 -17.84
C THR A 504 -7.62 19.78 -17.06
N PRO A 505 -7.24 21.03 -17.27
CA PRO A 505 -6.33 21.73 -16.37
C PRO A 505 -7.00 21.98 -15.02
N TYR A 506 -6.19 21.93 -13.95
CA TYR A 506 -6.65 22.21 -12.60
C TYR A 506 -5.58 22.91 -11.77
N PHE A 507 -6.05 23.55 -10.72
CA PHE A 507 -5.23 24.10 -9.65
C PHE A 507 -5.87 23.79 -8.31
N SER A 508 -5.07 23.47 -7.28
CA SER A 508 -5.58 23.23 -5.93
C SER A 508 -4.63 23.68 -4.83
N TYR A 509 -5.26 23.97 -3.68
CA TYR A 509 -4.63 24.12 -2.39
C TYR A 509 -5.24 23.13 -1.40
N SER A 510 -4.41 22.49 -0.56
CA SER A 510 -4.88 21.56 0.46
C SER A 510 -4.01 21.57 1.71
N GLU A 511 -4.62 21.23 2.86
CA GLU A 511 -3.97 21.20 4.16
C GLU A 511 -4.09 19.83 4.82
N SER A 512 -3.12 19.53 5.70
CA SER A 512 -3.16 18.41 6.63
C SER A 512 -2.63 18.82 8.01
N PHE A 513 -3.04 18.06 9.02
CA PHE A 513 -2.46 18.14 10.36
C PHE A 513 -2.13 16.75 10.90
N GLU A 514 -1.09 16.69 11.73
CA GLU A 514 -0.62 15.47 12.36
C GLU A 514 -0.25 15.78 13.82
N PRO A 515 -1.01 15.27 14.81
CA PRO A 515 -0.67 15.42 16.23
C PRO A 515 0.74 14.89 16.52
N ILE A 516 1.50 15.62 17.33
CA ILE A 516 2.86 15.26 17.75
C ILE A 516 2.83 14.95 19.25
N SER A 517 3.26 13.73 19.61
CA SER A 517 3.40 13.34 21.02
C SER A 517 4.66 13.92 21.67
N GLY A 518 4.58 14.27 22.94
CA GLY A 518 5.69 14.78 23.73
C GLY A 518 5.52 16.23 24.15
N THR A 519 6.55 16.74 24.83
CA THR A 519 6.59 18.10 25.38
C THR A 519 7.96 18.74 25.14
N THR A 520 7.98 20.07 25.12
CA THR A 520 9.22 20.86 25.19
C THR A 520 9.94 20.61 26.51
N GLN A 521 11.18 21.06 26.66
CA GLN A 521 11.92 21.04 27.92
C GLN A 521 11.16 21.71 29.07
N GLY A 522 10.34 22.72 28.78
CA GLY A 522 9.49 23.42 29.73
C GLY A 522 8.16 22.71 30.08
N GLY A 523 7.93 21.49 29.56
CA GLY A 523 6.71 20.71 29.81
C GLY A 523 5.48 21.14 28.99
N LYS A 524 5.59 22.09 28.06
CA LYS A 524 4.50 22.47 27.15
C LYS A 524 4.31 21.37 26.09
N PRO A 525 3.09 20.84 25.88
CA PRO A 525 2.81 19.92 24.78
C PRO A 525 3.17 20.54 23.42
N PHE A 526 3.56 19.70 22.46
CA PHE A 526 3.79 20.15 21.10
C PHE A 526 2.48 20.43 20.37
N ASP A 527 2.49 21.46 19.53
CA ASP A 527 1.39 21.73 18.60
C ASP A 527 1.43 20.71 17.45
N PRO A 528 0.31 20.40 16.76
CA PRO A 528 0.34 19.52 15.61
C PRO A 528 1.26 20.01 14.48
N ALA A 529 1.94 19.08 13.81
CA ALA A 529 2.58 19.39 12.54
C ALA A 529 1.52 19.72 11.48
N ARG A 530 1.84 20.64 10.57
CA ARG A 530 0.95 21.13 9.53
C ARG A 530 1.54 20.88 8.15
N GLY A 531 0.77 20.26 7.26
CA GLY A 531 1.09 20.13 5.84
C GLY A 531 0.29 21.14 5.01
N LYS A 532 0.95 21.79 4.02
CA LYS A 532 0.31 22.69 3.05
C LYS A 532 0.82 22.38 1.66
N GLN A 533 -0.08 22.31 0.68
CA GLN A 533 0.30 22.02 -0.70
C GLN A 533 -0.40 22.96 -1.67
N TYR A 534 0.38 23.41 -2.66
CA TYR A 534 -0.11 23.98 -3.93
C TYR A 534 0.18 22.95 -5.03
N GLU A 535 -0.82 22.68 -5.86
CA GLU A 535 -0.70 21.75 -6.98
C GLU A 535 -1.37 22.36 -8.22
N ALA A 536 -0.68 22.28 -9.36
CA ALA A 536 -1.24 22.58 -10.66
C ALA A 536 -1.01 21.40 -11.60
N GLY A 537 -2.01 21.07 -12.40
CA GLY A 537 -1.89 19.91 -13.29
C GLY A 537 -2.85 19.95 -14.45
N VAL A 538 -2.71 18.92 -15.29
CA VAL A 538 -3.59 18.65 -16.43
C VAL A 538 -3.93 17.18 -16.41
N LYS A 539 -5.21 16.86 -16.57
CA LYS A 539 -5.70 15.52 -16.81
C LYS A 539 -6.18 15.40 -18.25
N TYR A 540 -5.96 14.24 -18.84
CA TYR A 540 -6.52 13.88 -20.13
C TYR A 540 -7.34 12.60 -19.98
N VAL A 541 -8.66 12.74 -20.01
CA VAL A 541 -9.64 11.67 -19.82
C VAL A 541 -10.68 11.76 -20.94
N PRO A 542 -10.36 11.28 -22.15
CA PRO A 542 -11.30 11.31 -23.26
C PRO A 542 -12.51 10.40 -23.00
N LYS A 543 -13.69 10.81 -23.47
CA LYS A 543 -14.95 10.09 -23.24
C LYS A 543 -14.94 8.68 -23.87
N ASP A 544 -14.46 8.62 -25.12
CA ASP A 544 -14.58 7.42 -25.97
C ASP A 544 -13.36 6.50 -25.93
N LEU A 545 -12.32 6.85 -25.17
CA LEU A 545 -11.11 6.05 -25.07
C LEU A 545 -10.83 5.66 -23.61
N PRO A 546 -10.43 4.41 -23.36
CA PRO A 546 -10.04 3.96 -22.02
C PRO A 546 -8.61 4.44 -21.70
N VAL A 547 -8.47 5.75 -21.54
CA VAL A 547 -7.19 6.44 -21.31
C VAL A 547 -7.36 7.43 -20.15
N VAL A 548 -6.41 7.41 -19.25
CA VAL A 548 -6.25 8.42 -18.20
C VAL A 548 -4.79 8.84 -18.14
N VAL A 549 -4.51 10.11 -18.44
CA VAL A 549 -3.18 10.70 -18.28
C VAL A 549 -3.26 11.86 -17.30
N THR A 550 -2.36 11.92 -16.36
CA THR A 550 -2.24 13.02 -15.38
C THR A 550 -0.81 13.54 -15.36
N ALA A 551 -0.64 14.84 -15.54
CA ALA A 551 0.63 15.55 -15.31
C ALA A 551 0.41 16.62 -14.25
N ALA A 552 1.29 16.70 -13.24
CA ALA A 552 1.16 17.66 -12.15
C ALA A 552 2.51 18.18 -11.68
N VAL A 553 2.52 19.44 -11.24
CA VAL A 553 3.60 20.06 -10.47
C VAL A 553 3.07 20.43 -9.09
N TYR A 554 3.88 20.25 -8.06
CA TYR A 554 3.46 20.53 -6.70
C TYR A 554 4.57 21.18 -5.86
N GLN A 555 4.14 21.90 -4.83
CA GLN A 555 4.95 22.30 -3.69
C GLN A 555 4.22 21.91 -2.41
N LEU A 556 4.83 21.04 -1.64
CA LEU A 556 4.33 20.52 -0.36
C LEU A 556 5.31 20.92 0.74
N THR A 557 4.80 21.53 1.82
CA THR A 557 5.59 21.98 2.97
C THR A 557 4.99 21.38 4.25
N LYS A 558 5.82 20.73 5.10
CA LYS A 558 5.46 20.30 6.45
C LYS A 558 6.17 21.18 7.47
N ASN A 559 5.40 21.94 8.24
CA ASN A 559 5.88 22.85 9.30
C ASN A 559 5.65 22.21 10.68
N ASN A 560 6.21 22.82 11.73
CA ASN A 560 6.17 22.35 13.10
C ASN A 560 6.77 20.94 13.26
N ASN A 561 7.67 20.54 12.35
CA ASN A 561 8.39 19.29 12.52
C ASN A 561 9.33 19.39 13.72
N LEU A 562 9.47 18.30 14.48
CA LEU A 562 10.42 18.27 15.59
C LEU A 562 11.86 18.29 15.04
N THR A 563 12.69 19.12 15.65
CA THR A 563 14.15 19.14 15.46
C THR A 563 14.83 19.23 16.82
N ALA A 564 16.10 18.88 16.91
CA ALA A 564 16.85 19.04 18.17
C ALA A 564 16.86 20.50 18.61
N ASP A 565 16.87 20.74 19.91
CA ASP A 565 16.97 22.10 20.44
C ASP A 565 18.29 22.78 19.99
N PRO A 566 18.24 23.84 19.17
CA PRO A 566 19.47 24.48 18.65
C PRO A 566 20.31 25.14 19.74
N ALA A 567 19.71 25.49 20.89
CA ALA A 567 20.47 26.03 22.03
C ALA A 567 21.25 24.94 22.78
N ASN A 568 20.79 23.70 22.75
CA ASN A 568 21.48 22.55 23.35
C ASN A 568 21.16 21.26 22.54
N PRO A 569 21.77 21.12 21.37
CA PRO A 569 21.40 20.06 20.40
C PRO A 569 21.62 18.63 20.90
N THR A 570 22.46 18.43 21.91
CA THR A 570 22.80 17.11 22.49
C THR A 570 21.98 16.79 23.74
N SER A 571 21.08 17.66 24.17
CA SER A 571 20.28 17.48 25.40
C SER A 571 19.24 16.37 25.31
N GLY A 572 18.91 15.90 24.10
CA GLY A 572 17.81 14.97 23.83
C GLY A 572 16.43 15.65 23.78
N PHE A 573 16.34 16.96 24.07
CA PHE A 573 15.11 17.71 23.91
C PHE A 573 14.91 18.16 22.47
N SER A 574 13.64 18.27 22.07
CA SER A 574 13.23 18.76 20.77
C SER A 574 12.45 20.06 20.87
N VAL A 575 12.52 20.84 19.81
CA VAL A 575 11.70 22.06 19.60
C VAL A 575 10.93 21.96 18.29
N GLN A 576 9.86 22.73 18.17
CA GLN A 576 9.05 22.82 16.95
C GLN A 576 9.51 23.98 16.08
N GLY A 577 10.51 23.77 15.29
CA GLY A 577 11.04 24.75 14.35
C GLY A 577 11.39 24.14 13.00
N GLY A 578 11.29 22.80 12.92
CA GLY A 578 11.64 22.08 11.70
C GLY A 578 10.64 22.30 10.57
N GLU A 579 11.15 22.45 9.35
CA GLU A 579 10.37 22.50 8.13
C GLU A 579 10.97 21.59 7.08
N ILE A 580 10.10 20.80 6.40
CA ILE A 580 10.47 20.00 5.24
C ILE A 580 9.64 20.49 4.05
N ARG A 581 10.32 20.83 2.96
CA ARG A 581 9.67 21.21 1.71
C ARG A 581 10.00 20.24 0.60
N SER A 582 8.98 19.73 -0.07
CA SER A 582 9.07 18.88 -1.25
C SER A 582 8.45 19.57 -2.45
N ARG A 583 9.19 19.66 -3.56
CA ARG A 583 8.72 20.15 -4.86
C ARG A 583 8.92 19.06 -5.89
N GLY A 584 8.00 18.95 -6.83
CA GLY A 584 8.14 17.90 -7.82
C GLY A 584 7.26 18.06 -9.03
N PHE A 585 7.53 17.15 -9.96
CA PHE A 585 6.74 16.91 -11.17
C PHE A 585 6.36 15.43 -11.21
N GLU A 586 5.14 15.16 -11.60
CA GLU A 586 4.60 13.80 -11.77
C GLU A 586 3.92 13.67 -13.11
N LEU A 587 4.13 12.52 -13.74
CA LEU A 587 3.42 12.09 -14.95
C LEU A 587 2.97 10.66 -14.76
N GLU A 588 1.71 10.38 -15.05
CA GLU A 588 1.13 9.04 -15.09
C GLU A 588 0.26 8.90 -16.31
N ALA A 589 0.38 7.78 -17.00
CA ALA A 589 -0.46 7.41 -18.12
C ALA A 589 -0.91 5.96 -17.95
N LYS A 590 -2.21 5.72 -18.04
CA LYS A 590 -2.85 4.42 -18.12
C LYS A 590 -3.76 4.39 -19.32
N ALA A 591 -3.54 3.42 -20.19
CA ALA A 591 -4.27 3.32 -21.46
C ALA A 591 -4.47 1.88 -21.87
N ALA A 592 -5.71 1.49 -22.13
CA ALA A 592 -5.99 0.36 -23.01
C ALA A 592 -5.98 0.91 -24.45
N VAL A 593 -4.78 0.88 -25.07
CA VAL A 593 -4.50 1.52 -26.36
C VAL A 593 -5.30 0.88 -27.50
N SER A 594 -5.58 -0.40 -27.36
CA SER A 594 -6.45 -1.19 -28.23
C SER A 594 -7.05 -2.35 -27.43
N ALA A 595 -7.93 -3.13 -28.04
CA ALA A 595 -8.42 -4.38 -27.45
C ALA A 595 -7.29 -5.37 -27.08
N ASN A 596 -6.11 -5.19 -27.66
CA ASN A 596 -4.96 -6.08 -27.49
C ASN A 596 -3.88 -5.51 -26.55
N VAL A 597 -3.80 -4.18 -26.35
CA VAL A 597 -2.63 -3.52 -25.76
C VAL A 597 -3.01 -2.65 -24.59
N ASN A 598 -2.48 -2.97 -23.42
CA ASN A 598 -2.50 -2.11 -22.25
C ASN A 598 -1.12 -1.49 -22.00
N VAL A 599 -1.08 -0.23 -21.57
CA VAL A 599 0.15 0.48 -21.21
C VAL A 599 -0.05 1.25 -19.91
N THR A 600 0.89 1.07 -18.97
CA THR A 600 1.02 1.90 -17.76
C THR A 600 2.41 2.53 -17.76
N ALA A 601 2.50 3.85 -17.71
CA ALA A 601 3.76 4.57 -17.65
C ALA A 601 3.72 5.60 -16.52
N SER A 602 4.81 5.75 -15.81
CA SER A 602 4.95 6.79 -14.79
C SER A 602 6.34 7.38 -14.74
N TYR A 603 6.40 8.67 -14.36
CA TYR A 603 7.63 9.36 -14.03
C TYR A 603 7.38 10.31 -12.87
N SER A 604 8.33 10.42 -11.96
CA SER A 604 8.32 11.44 -10.92
C SER A 604 9.70 12.00 -10.65
N PHE A 605 9.74 13.32 -10.47
CA PHE A 605 10.87 14.06 -9.95
C PHE A 605 10.49 14.67 -8.60
N THR A 606 11.31 14.46 -7.56
CA THR A 606 11.05 14.93 -6.19
C THR A 606 12.30 15.63 -5.63
N ASP A 607 12.23 16.93 -5.39
CA ASP A 607 13.25 17.71 -4.67
C ASP A 607 12.76 18.06 -3.27
N ALA A 608 12.97 17.13 -2.33
CA ALA A 608 12.64 17.30 -0.92
C ALA A 608 13.86 17.78 -0.14
N LYS A 609 13.68 18.76 0.76
CA LYS A 609 14.74 19.33 1.60
C LYS A 609 14.22 19.70 2.98
N TYR A 610 15.05 19.55 3.99
CA TYR A 610 14.91 20.25 5.25
C TYR A 610 15.21 21.73 5.01
N THR A 611 14.21 22.58 5.07
CA THR A 611 14.40 24.04 4.91
C THR A 611 14.72 24.72 6.23
N HIS A 612 14.30 24.09 7.34
CA HIS A 612 14.70 24.44 8.70
C HIS A 612 14.90 23.16 9.51
N ASP A 613 16.09 22.96 10.03
CA ASP A 613 16.44 21.84 10.91
C ASP A 613 17.79 22.11 11.58
N THR A 614 17.96 21.67 12.83
CA THR A 614 19.22 21.88 13.60
C THR A 614 20.40 21.17 12.98
N TRP A 615 20.20 19.96 12.39
CA TRP A 615 21.28 19.11 11.89
C TRP A 615 21.29 18.93 10.36
N TYR A 616 20.10 19.00 9.74
CA TYR A 616 19.90 18.58 8.36
C TYR A 616 19.49 19.73 7.44
N GLU A 617 19.52 21.00 7.90
CA GLU A 617 19.13 22.16 7.07
C GLU A 617 19.84 22.16 5.71
N GLY A 618 19.06 22.40 4.66
CA GLY A 618 19.51 22.36 3.26
C GLY A 618 19.70 20.96 2.66
N ARG A 619 19.58 19.88 3.46
CA ARG A 619 19.80 18.50 3.03
C ARG A 619 18.52 17.81 2.61
N ARG A 620 18.65 16.75 1.81
CA ARG A 620 17.57 15.88 1.37
C ARG A 620 17.19 14.90 2.49
N PRO A 621 15.91 14.66 2.80
CA PRO A 621 15.52 13.59 3.73
C PRO A 621 16.06 12.23 3.28
N ALA A 622 16.33 11.35 4.26
CA ALA A 622 16.73 9.97 3.99
C ALA A 622 15.65 9.23 3.18
N GLU A 623 16.07 8.21 2.44
CA GLU A 623 15.18 7.33 1.67
C GLU A 623 14.31 8.02 0.60
N VAL A 624 14.67 9.22 0.14
CA VAL A 624 13.92 9.94 -0.89
C VAL A 624 14.69 9.88 -2.22
N PRO A 625 14.24 9.10 -3.23
CA PRO A 625 14.80 9.15 -4.57
C PRO A 625 14.35 10.42 -5.30
N ARG A 626 15.27 11.06 -6.04
CA ARG A 626 14.92 12.24 -6.83
C ARG A 626 14.13 11.92 -8.09
N ASN A 627 14.50 10.83 -8.76
CA ASN A 627 13.88 10.41 -10.00
C ASN A 627 13.39 8.98 -9.87
N MET A 628 12.16 8.75 -10.26
CA MET A 628 11.61 7.40 -10.43
C MET A 628 10.89 7.35 -11.77
N ALA A 629 10.97 6.21 -12.45
CA ALA A 629 10.27 5.96 -13.69
C ALA A 629 9.81 4.53 -13.75
N SER A 630 8.66 4.28 -14.34
CA SER A 630 8.19 2.93 -14.64
C SER A 630 7.45 2.88 -15.96
N LEU A 631 7.54 1.73 -16.62
CA LEU A 631 6.80 1.42 -17.83
C LEU A 631 6.39 -0.05 -17.75
N TRP A 632 5.13 -0.31 -18.01
CA TRP A 632 4.57 -1.64 -18.23
C TRP A 632 3.75 -1.64 -19.49
N ALA A 633 3.87 -2.70 -20.30
CA ALA A 633 3.00 -2.95 -21.43
C ALA A 633 2.66 -4.44 -21.49
N ASP A 634 1.43 -4.76 -21.86
CA ASP A 634 1.00 -6.13 -22.16
C ASP A 634 0.24 -6.19 -23.47
N TYR A 635 0.32 -7.35 -24.13
CA TYR A 635 -0.33 -7.66 -25.39
C TYR A 635 -1.10 -8.96 -25.28
N THR A 636 -2.40 -8.92 -25.55
CA THR A 636 -3.29 -10.08 -25.59
C THR A 636 -3.61 -10.45 -27.04
N PHE A 637 -3.37 -11.70 -27.44
CA PHE A 637 -3.67 -12.23 -28.76
C PHE A 637 -5.15 -12.68 -28.83
N HIS A 638 -5.95 -12.08 -29.70
CA HIS A 638 -7.38 -12.42 -29.88
C HIS A 638 -7.69 -13.23 -31.12
N GLU A 639 -6.98 -13.01 -32.24
CA GLU A 639 -7.38 -13.49 -33.58
C GLU A 639 -6.39 -14.46 -34.27
N THR A 640 -5.43 -15.01 -33.53
CA THR A 640 -4.38 -15.86 -34.09
C THR A 640 -4.41 -17.26 -33.50
N ALA A 641 -3.51 -18.15 -33.98
CA ALA A 641 -3.27 -19.45 -33.34
C ALA A 641 -2.89 -19.30 -31.85
N LEU A 642 -2.43 -18.10 -31.42
CA LEU A 642 -2.06 -17.74 -30.05
C LEU A 642 -3.23 -17.09 -29.28
N SER A 643 -4.46 -17.12 -29.81
CA SER A 643 -5.62 -16.52 -29.13
C SER A 643 -5.72 -16.98 -27.68
N GLY A 644 -5.91 -16.03 -26.77
CA GLY A 644 -5.90 -16.24 -25.32
C GLY A 644 -4.53 -16.09 -24.65
N LEU A 645 -3.43 -15.99 -25.41
CA LEU A 645 -2.13 -15.69 -24.85
C LEU A 645 -2.00 -14.20 -24.57
N THR A 646 -1.58 -13.85 -23.34
CA THR A 646 -1.14 -12.50 -22.97
C THR A 646 0.33 -12.54 -22.59
N VAL A 647 1.10 -11.62 -23.13
CA VAL A 647 2.50 -11.40 -22.76
C VAL A 647 2.66 -9.97 -22.28
N GLY A 648 3.32 -9.78 -21.15
CA GLY A 648 3.56 -8.46 -20.58
C GLY A 648 4.98 -8.32 -20.09
N ALA A 649 5.51 -7.10 -20.15
CA ALA A 649 6.82 -6.77 -19.60
C ALA A 649 6.83 -5.34 -19.06
N GLY A 650 7.67 -5.11 -18.06
CA GLY A 650 7.84 -3.80 -17.47
C GLY A 650 9.22 -3.55 -16.91
N THR A 651 9.49 -2.28 -16.67
CA THR A 651 10.72 -1.84 -16.02
C THR A 651 10.41 -0.75 -15.00
N ARG A 652 11.18 -0.75 -13.91
CA ARG A 652 11.10 0.23 -12.83
C ARG A 652 12.49 0.76 -12.52
N TYR A 653 12.67 2.07 -12.61
CA TYR A 653 13.89 2.77 -12.25
C TYR A 653 13.67 3.59 -10.98
N ILE A 654 14.54 3.38 -10.00
CA ILE A 654 14.60 4.16 -8.76
C ILE A 654 15.98 4.82 -8.72
N GLY A 655 16.00 6.15 -8.66
CA GLY A 655 17.21 6.93 -8.53
C GLY A 655 17.89 6.74 -7.17
N ASN A 656 19.12 7.25 -7.05
CA ASN A 656 19.85 7.18 -5.79
C ASN A 656 19.15 7.91 -4.65
N THR A 657 19.25 7.33 -3.45
CA THR A 657 18.81 7.93 -2.19
C THR A 657 20.02 8.35 -1.35
N VAL A 658 19.77 9.08 -0.28
CA VAL A 658 20.77 9.39 0.75
C VAL A 658 20.32 8.79 2.08
N SER A 659 21.29 8.56 2.95
CA SER A 659 21.05 8.28 4.36
C SER A 659 22.12 9.00 5.20
N TYR A 660 22.00 8.89 6.52
CA TYR A 660 22.81 9.65 7.45
C TYR A 660 23.46 8.77 8.51
N TYR A 661 24.65 9.19 8.96
CA TYR A 661 25.28 8.63 10.14
C TYR A 661 24.52 9.10 11.38
N SER A 662 24.37 8.20 12.35
CA SER A 662 23.70 8.50 13.63
C SER A 662 24.51 9.50 14.46
N ALA A 663 23.86 10.09 15.47
CA ALA A 663 24.50 11.04 16.39
C ALA A 663 25.68 10.43 17.17
N SER A 664 25.67 9.11 17.37
CA SER A 664 26.72 8.38 18.09
C SER A 664 27.93 8.01 17.19
N SER A 665 27.81 8.18 15.87
CA SER A 665 28.89 7.91 14.93
C SER A 665 29.98 8.98 14.98
N PRO A 666 31.27 8.63 14.76
CA PRO A 666 32.32 9.61 14.53
C PRO A 666 32.07 10.54 13.32
N LYS A 667 31.16 10.13 12.43
CA LYS A 667 30.70 10.89 11.26
C LYS A 667 29.29 11.46 11.46
N ALA A 668 28.90 11.72 12.73
CA ALA A 668 27.57 12.16 13.09
C ALA A 668 26.95 13.14 12.09
N TYR A 669 25.73 12.89 11.66
CA TYR A 669 24.94 13.70 10.73
C TYR A 669 25.49 13.86 9.32
N GLN A 670 26.66 13.29 8.96
CA GLN A 670 27.12 13.25 7.58
C GLN A 670 26.25 12.30 6.75
N SER A 671 26.05 12.64 5.48
CA SER A 671 25.31 11.78 4.56
C SER A 671 26.20 10.77 3.85
N PHE A 672 25.62 9.65 3.47
CA PHE A 672 26.19 8.72 2.51
C PHE A 672 25.15 8.40 1.42
N ASN A 673 25.63 7.96 0.27
CA ASN A 673 24.78 7.69 -0.90
C ASN A 673 24.43 6.21 -0.97
N VAL A 674 23.18 5.92 -1.28
CA VAL A 674 22.68 4.58 -1.63
C VAL A 674 22.40 4.56 -3.12
N ALA A 675 23.01 3.65 -3.85
CA ALA A 675 22.96 3.60 -5.31
C ALA A 675 21.54 3.34 -5.81
N GLY A 676 21.17 4.01 -6.91
CA GLY A 676 19.92 3.75 -7.62
C GLY A 676 19.96 2.41 -8.38
N TYR A 677 18.78 1.93 -8.75
CA TYR A 677 18.63 0.65 -9.43
C TYR A 677 17.49 0.67 -10.48
N ALA A 678 17.58 -0.27 -11.42
CA ALA A 678 16.50 -0.57 -12.36
C ALA A 678 16.19 -2.06 -12.29
N LEU A 679 14.92 -2.40 -12.32
CA LEU A 679 14.43 -3.77 -12.31
C LEU A 679 13.55 -4.00 -13.55
N ALA A 680 13.53 -5.23 -14.03
CA ALA A 680 12.66 -5.65 -15.12
C ALA A 680 11.76 -6.79 -14.62
N ASP A 681 10.49 -6.74 -15.04
CA ASP A 681 9.47 -7.70 -14.68
C ASP A 681 8.79 -8.22 -15.95
N ALA A 682 8.24 -9.43 -15.94
CA ALA A 682 7.48 -9.97 -17.06
C ALA A 682 6.34 -10.88 -16.59
N THR A 683 5.35 -11.04 -17.46
CA THR A 683 4.26 -12.01 -17.30
C THR A 683 3.96 -12.71 -18.61
N VAL A 684 3.57 -13.97 -18.49
CA VAL A 684 2.93 -14.73 -19.56
C VAL A 684 1.68 -15.36 -18.98
N LYS A 685 0.52 -15.10 -19.57
CA LYS A 685 -0.78 -15.62 -19.13
C LYS A 685 -1.51 -16.23 -20.32
N TYR A 686 -2.20 -17.32 -20.11
CA TYR A 686 -2.99 -17.98 -21.13
C TYR A 686 -4.43 -18.19 -20.63
N ASP A 687 -5.41 -17.68 -21.37
CA ASP A 687 -6.84 -17.92 -21.14
C ASP A 687 -7.22 -19.32 -21.64
N LEU A 688 -7.95 -20.07 -20.84
CA LEU A 688 -8.33 -21.45 -21.12
C LEU A 688 -9.70 -21.60 -21.80
N ALA A 689 -10.36 -20.52 -22.22
CA ALA A 689 -11.68 -20.54 -22.83
C ALA A 689 -11.75 -21.47 -24.04
N ARG A 690 -10.72 -21.50 -24.91
CA ARG A 690 -10.63 -22.41 -26.04
C ARG A 690 -10.56 -23.90 -25.68
N PHE A 691 -10.29 -24.24 -24.43
CA PHE A 691 -10.30 -25.59 -23.88
C PHE A 691 -11.60 -25.92 -23.14
N GLY A 692 -12.64 -25.08 -23.30
CA GLY A 692 -13.93 -25.27 -22.62
C GLY A 692 -13.96 -24.78 -21.18
N LEU A 693 -12.99 -23.96 -20.75
CA LEU A 693 -12.89 -23.39 -19.40
C LEU A 693 -12.91 -21.86 -19.46
N PRO A 694 -14.05 -21.23 -19.81
CA PRO A 694 -14.15 -19.79 -19.94
C PRO A 694 -13.87 -19.08 -18.60
N GLY A 695 -13.11 -17.97 -18.66
CA GLY A 695 -12.70 -17.22 -17.48
C GLY A 695 -11.59 -17.86 -16.64
N SER A 696 -11.18 -19.09 -16.99
CA SER A 696 -10.03 -19.76 -16.36
C SER A 696 -8.73 -19.39 -17.06
N SER A 697 -7.62 -19.36 -16.32
CA SER A 697 -6.32 -19.00 -16.88
C SER A 697 -5.16 -19.66 -16.15
N VAL A 698 -4.03 -19.79 -16.83
CA VAL A 698 -2.74 -20.14 -16.24
C VAL A 698 -1.73 -19.08 -16.62
N GLY A 699 -0.77 -18.80 -15.74
CA GLY A 699 0.24 -17.80 -16.04
C GLY A 699 1.48 -17.93 -15.18
N VAL A 700 2.52 -17.21 -15.58
CA VAL A 700 3.79 -17.08 -14.85
C VAL A 700 4.17 -15.61 -14.81
N ASN A 701 4.43 -15.12 -13.60
CA ASN A 701 4.96 -13.79 -13.34
C ASN A 701 6.41 -13.92 -12.87
N VAL A 702 7.27 -13.06 -13.38
CA VAL A 702 8.68 -12.96 -12.98
C VAL A 702 8.98 -11.52 -12.60
N ASN A 703 9.26 -11.27 -11.34
CA ASN A 703 9.74 -9.98 -10.86
C ASN A 703 11.27 -10.02 -10.73
N ASN A 704 11.96 -8.91 -11.04
CA ASN A 704 13.42 -8.82 -11.06
C ASN A 704 14.05 -9.94 -11.90
N ILE A 705 13.71 -9.99 -13.20
CA ILE A 705 14.09 -11.07 -14.14
C ILE A 705 15.61 -11.36 -14.11
N PHE A 706 16.42 -10.30 -14.01
CA PHE A 706 17.88 -10.39 -14.07
C PHE A 706 18.51 -10.74 -12.73
N ASP A 707 17.71 -11.00 -11.69
CA ASP A 707 18.16 -11.31 -10.34
C ASP A 707 19.18 -10.29 -9.80
N ARG A 708 18.88 -9.01 -10.04
CA ARG A 708 19.75 -7.93 -9.61
C ARG A 708 19.78 -7.83 -8.10
N GLU A 709 20.95 -7.91 -7.52
CA GLU A 709 21.20 -7.59 -6.11
C GLU A 709 21.31 -6.08 -5.93
N TYR A 710 20.59 -5.52 -4.98
CA TYR A 710 20.56 -4.09 -4.71
C TYR A 710 20.16 -3.79 -3.27
N VAL A 711 20.67 -2.69 -2.73
CA VAL A 711 20.15 -2.10 -1.49
C VAL A 711 18.96 -1.23 -1.84
N SER A 712 17.78 -1.57 -1.33
CA SER A 712 16.54 -0.82 -1.64
C SER A 712 16.59 0.58 -1.02
N SER A 713 16.99 0.67 0.24
CA SER A 713 17.14 1.94 0.99
C SER A 713 17.98 1.73 2.25
N CYS A 714 18.39 2.84 2.87
CA CYS A 714 18.91 2.87 4.22
C CYS A 714 18.23 4.02 4.99
N TYR A 715 17.63 3.71 6.13
CA TYR A 715 17.11 4.70 7.05
C TYR A 715 18.28 5.44 7.77
N SER A 716 19.31 4.68 8.16
CA SER A 716 20.54 5.17 8.80
C SER A 716 21.71 4.23 8.46
N GLU A 717 22.92 4.48 8.99
CA GLU A 717 24.07 3.60 8.81
C GLU A 717 23.87 2.20 9.40
N TYR A 718 23.03 2.05 10.41
CA TYR A 718 22.75 0.75 11.04
C TYR A 718 21.52 0.04 10.47
N ALA A 719 20.75 0.70 9.60
CA ALA A 719 19.48 0.19 9.09
C ALA A 719 19.38 0.32 7.58
N CYS A 720 19.99 -0.59 6.86
CA CYS A 720 19.91 -0.79 5.41
C CYS A 720 19.08 -2.04 5.09
N TYR A 721 18.42 -2.05 3.95
CA TYR A 721 17.54 -3.13 3.51
C TYR A 721 17.95 -3.64 2.13
N TRP A 722 18.16 -4.95 2.01
CA TRP A 722 18.25 -5.57 0.69
C TRP A 722 16.93 -5.45 -0.07
N GLY A 723 17.02 -5.28 -1.37
CA GLY A 723 15.89 -5.41 -2.26
C GLY A 723 15.50 -6.87 -2.49
N ALA A 724 14.27 -7.09 -2.96
CA ALA A 724 13.82 -8.43 -3.31
C ALA A 724 14.59 -8.99 -4.50
N GLY A 725 15.09 -10.21 -4.39
CA GLY A 725 15.68 -11.01 -5.46
C GLY A 725 14.65 -11.36 -6.53
N ARG A 726 15.03 -12.21 -7.48
CA ARG A 726 14.10 -12.70 -8.51
C ARG A 726 13.01 -13.56 -7.89
N GLN A 727 11.77 -13.18 -8.14
CA GLN A 727 10.59 -13.94 -7.76
C GLN A 727 9.89 -14.49 -9.00
N VAL A 728 9.67 -15.80 -9.06
CA VAL A 728 8.91 -16.49 -10.10
C VAL A 728 7.66 -17.06 -9.46
N VAL A 729 6.49 -16.68 -9.97
CA VAL A 729 5.20 -17.14 -9.45
C VAL A 729 4.37 -17.70 -10.60
N ALA A 730 4.02 -18.98 -10.54
CA ALA A 730 3.05 -19.61 -11.40
C ALA A 730 1.67 -19.52 -10.75
N THR A 731 0.66 -19.12 -11.51
CA THR A 731 -0.73 -18.97 -11.07
C THR A 731 -1.66 -19.77 -11.97
N ALA A 732 -2.58 -20.52 -11.38
CA ALA A 732 -3.69 -21.14 -12.08
C ALA A 732 -5.01 -20.68 -11.45
N THR A 733 -5.90 -20.12 -12.24
CA THR A 733 -7.22 -19.63 -11.83
C THR A 733 -8.28 -20.38 -12.58
N PHE A 734 -9.22 -20.99 -11.89
CA PHE A 734 -10.34 -21.73 -12.46
C PHE A 734 -11.65 -21.05 -12.09
N ARG A 735 -12.49 -20.80 -13.10
CA ARG A 735 -13.88 -20.36 -12.97
C ARG A 735 -14.81 -21.40 -13.49
N PHE A 736 -15.94 -21.64 -12.82
CA PHE A 736 -16.91 -22.71 -13.16
C PHE A 736 -18.34 -22.38 -12.75
#